data_b34376d76b1bbe177531209f1db1a2d7
#
_entry.id   b34376d76b1bbe177531209f1db1a2d7
#
_cell.length_a   1.000
_cell.length_b   1.000
_cell.length_c   1.000
_cell.angle_alpha   90.00
_cell.angle_beta   90.00
_cell.angle_gamma   90.00
#
_symmetry.space_group_name_H-M   'P 1'
#
loop_
_entity.id
_entity.type
_entity.pdbx_description
1 polymer ?
#
loop_
_entity_poly.entity_id
_entity_poly.type
_entity_poly.pdbx_seq_one_letter_code
_entity_poly.pdbx_strand_id
1 'polypeptide(L)'
;MKITRKKKPTSAGKQSRRNDRDTRGNKKKKAAQSTHHGKRILKKDALTRAILDTFQLNPRTIYNYKQIAKAIGVEAQVQKLQTAEILRSLADDDVLTETEPGRYRLNCIGESVTGIFRRRSNGRHAFIPDTPATDNADGDAPTPEPINVDDRNTAHALDGDRVRVQLFKRRRGEPEAEVMEVLERAAHTYVGRLEVSKNYAFLVTEDRTLSNDIFIPKAALQGGRTGDKAIVRIVEWPEHASNPTGEVVEVLGRVGDNDTEMHAILAEYGLPTRYPENVEKAARRIPREITAEDLAEREDFREVTTFTIDPKDAKDFDDALSIRRLTDGRWEVGVHIADVTHYVKPGSVIDKEAYERATSVYLVDRTIPMLPECLSNDLCSLRPDEEKLTFSVVFEMNEEADILASRIVRTVIRSDRRFTYDEAQEAIETGHGDFCEEINTLNRFAKKLRERRFAQGAIDFDRYEVKFEIDDKGRPLSVYFKESKDANKLIEEFMLIANRTVAESVGKRSGSRAAKKTFVYRIHEQPDAEKMETFATFVRRFGYKLKTDGSKNEITRSINRLLDDAKGRPEENLIETLAVRSMQKARYSTENIGHYGLAFAYYSHFTSPIRRYPDMMAHRLLVRYADGGRSVSKVACEEECDHCSQMEQLAANAERSSIKYKQVEFMSDKIGQVFDGVISGVTEWGLYVELNDNKCEGLVPMRDLDDDFYDFDEANYALVGRRRHRTYRLGDPITITVEHANLERKQLDFRLA
;
A
#
# COMPACT_ATOMS: atom_id res chain seq x y z
N MET A 1 3.99 -68.52 -13.18
CA MET A 1 3.79 -69.72 -12.36
C MET A 1 2.70 -69.39 -11.36
N LYS A 2 1.52 -69.74 -11.68
CA LYS A 2 0.53 -70.68 -11.05
C LYS A 2 0.23 -70.28 -9.59
N ILE A 3 -0.99 -69.72 -9.31
CA ILE A 3 -2.27 -70.43 -9.01
C ILE A 3 -2.29 -70.89 -7.55
N THR A 4 -3.25 -70.57 -6.66
CA THR A 4 -4.68 -70.83 -6.54
C THR A 4 -5.19 -70.25 -5.22
N ARG A 5 -6.29 -69.59 -5.10
CA ARG A 5 -7.73 -69.92 -4.96
C ARG A 5 -8.11 -70.88 -3.82
N LYS A 6 -9.04 -70.44 -3.00
CA LYS A 6 -10.30 -71.08 -2.48
C LYS A 6 -10.38 -71.01 -0.95
N LYS A 7 -11.50 -70.91 -0.25
CA LYS A 7 -12.97 -70.82 -0.49
C LYS A 7 -13.59 -70.67 0.88
N LYS A 8 -14.75 -70.00 0.94
CA LYS A 8 -15.73 -70.13 2.05
C LYS A 8 -16.24 -71.54 2.22
N PRO A 9 -16.85 -71.92 3.35
CA PRO A 9 -18.31 -71.88 3.50
C PRO A 9 -18.85 -71.58 4.94
N THR A 10 -19.95 -70.86 5.06
CA THR A 10 -21.35 -71.16 5.41
C THR A 10 -21.57 -72.10 6.61
N SER A 11 -22.30 -71.72 7.67
CA SER A 11 -23.78 -71.79 7.81
C SER A 11 -24.24 -71.56 9.26
N ALA A 12 -25.21 -70.73 9.43
CA ALA A 12 -26.53 -70.91 10.03
C ALA A 12 -26.65 -71.28 11.52
N GLY A 13 -27.42 -70.48 12.26
CA GLY A 13 -28.00 -70.85 13.55
C GLY A 13 -28.75 -69.70 14.22
N LYS A 14 -30.01 -69.72 14.12
CA LYS A 14 -31.13 -68.89 14.53
C LYS A 14 -31.21 -68.48 16.00
N GLN A 15 -31.93 -67.36 16.19
CA GLN A 15 -32.86 -66.95 17.30
C GLN A 15 -32.18 -66.33 18.53
N SER A 16 -32.64 -65.25 19.13
CA SER A 16 -33.88 -64.44 19.08
C SER A 16 -33.74 -63.30 20.10
N ARG A 17 -34.38 -62.16 19.77
CA ARG A 17 -34.99 -61.19 20.70
C ARG A 17 -34.14 -60.17 21.48
N ARG A 18 -34.44 -59.00 21.14
CA ARG A 18 -34.89 -57.75 21.81
C ARG A 18 -33.94 -56.58 21.79
N ASN A 19 -34.42 -55.60 21.03
CA ASN A 19 -34.46 -54.16 21.28
C ASN A 19 -33.33 -53.57 22.17
N ASP A 20 -32.48 -52.76 21.55
CA ASP A 20 -32.50 -51.34 21.88
C ASP A 20 -31.87 -50.54 20.75
N ARG A 21 -32.58 -49.51 20.37
CA ARG A 21 -32.20 -48.49 19.42
C ARG A 21 -31.23 -47.57 20.09
N ASP A 22 -30.04 -47.39 19.57
CA ASP A 22 -29.23 -46.17 19.76
C ASP A 22 -28.86 -45.56 18.43
N THR A 23 -29.67 -44.62 18.05
CA THR A 23 -29.42 -43.66 16.97
C THR A 23 -28.49 -42.57 17.47
N ARG A 24 -27.25 -42.62 17.06
CA ARG A 24 -26.34 -41.42 17.18
C ARG A 24 -26.72 -40.38 16.15
N GLY A 25 -27.65 -39.51 16.53
CA GLY A 25 -27.97 -38.29 15.79
C GLY A 25 -27.12 -37.13 16.22
N ASN A 26 -26.60 -36.46 15.25
CA ASN A 26 -25.93 -35.17 15.26
C ASN A 26 -26.64 -34.17 16.18
N LYS A 27 -26.04 -33.78 17.32
CA LYS A 27 -26.53 -32.68 18.15
C LYS A 27 -25.87 -31.37 17.72
N LYS A 28 -26.49 -30.64 16.81
CA LYS A 28 -26.43 -29.19 16.77
C LYS A 28 -26.80 -28.67 18.17
N LYS A 29 -25.89 -28.03 18.85
CA LYS A 29 -26.19 -27.27 20.06
C LYS A 29 -27.05 -26.06 19.72
N LYS A 30 -28.38 -26.25 19.67
CA LYS A 30 -29.32 -25.18 19.95
C LYS A 30 -29.21 -24.91 21.45
N ALA A 31 -28.80 -23.70 21.81
CA ALA A 31 -28.94 -23.24 23.19
C ALA A 31 -30.40 -23.33 23.58
N ALA A 32 -30.68 -24.23 24.50
CA ALA A 32 -32.01 -24.34 25.09
C ALA A 32 -32.23 -23.06 25.93
N GLN A 33 -33.13 -22.20 25.44
CA GLN A 33 -33.78 -21.23 26.30
C GLN A 33 -34.60 -22.01 27.33
N SER A 34 -34.07 -22.05 28.57
CA SER A 34 -34.87 -22.43 29.72
C SER A 34 -35.87 -21.31 29.97
N THR A 35 -37.15 -21.61 29.73
CA THR A 35 -38.29 -20.80 30.17
C THR A 35 -38.36 -20.81 31.70
N HIS A 36 -37.52 -20.03 32.35
CA HIS A 36 -37.83 -19.53 33.67
C HIS A 36 -38.33 -18.10 33.50
N HIS A 37 -39.63 -17.90 33.78
CA HIS A 37 -40.27 -16.59 33.97
C HIS A 37 -39.72 -15.87 35.18
N GLY A 38 -38.43 -15.48 35.11
CA GLY A 38 -37.82 -14.50 36.01
C GLY A 38 -37.85 -13.16 35.27
N LYS A 39 -38.62 -12.19 35.80
CA LYS A 39 -38.67 -10.81 35.26
C LYS A 39 -37.25 -10.26 35.16
N ARG A 40 -36.78 -10.08 33.92
CA ARG A 40 -35.44 -9.54 33.66
C ARG A 40 -35.41 -8.07 34.05
N ILE A 41 -34.85 -7.75 35.20
CA ILE A 41 -34.67 -6.36 35.65
C ILE A 41 -33.33 -5.85 35.08
N LEU A 42 -33.40 -4.92 34.13
CA LEU A 42 -32.22 -4.26 33.59
C LEU A 42 -31.78 -3.11 34.49
N LYS A 43 -30.49 -2.94 34.68
CA LYS A 43 -29.92 -1.73 35.31
C LYS A 43 -30.20 -0.51 34.40
N LYS A 44 -30.28 0.69 34.99
CA LYS A 44 -30.66 1.92 34.26
C LYS A 44 -29.81 2.16 32.99
N ASP A 45 -28.49 1.95 33.06
CA ASP A 45 -27.60 2.15 31.91
C ASP A 45 -27.82 1.09 30.81
N ALA A 46 -28.07 -0.18 31.19
CA ALA A 46 -28.39 -1.23 30.23
C ALA A 46 -29.76 -1.01 29.59
N LEU A 47 -30.73 -0.47 30.34
CA LEU A 47 -32.05 -0.10 29.85
C LEU A 47 -31.97 1.07 28.86
N THR A 48 -31.18 2.10 29.18
CA THR A 48 -30.94 3.26 28.31
C THR A 48 -30.28 2.81 26.99
N ARG A 49 -29.30 1.92 27.05
CA ARG A 49 -28.64 1.39 25.87
C ARG A 49 -29.63 0.61 25.00
N ALA A 50 -30.41 -0.29 25.57
CA ALA A 50 -31.42 -1.06 24.82
C ALA A 50 -32.51 -0.18 24.18
N ILE A 51 -32.87 0.94 24.81
CA ILE A 51 -33.79 1.93 24.26
C ILE A 51 -33.16 2.61 23.02
N LEU A 52 -31.92 3.09 23.14
CA LEU A 52 -31.20 3.72 22.04
C LEU A 52 -30.98 2.75 20.88
N ASP A 53 -30.57 1.49 21.17
CA ASP A 53 -30.42 0.45 20.15
C ASP A 53 -31.72 0.22 19.37
N THR A 54 -32.88 0.31 20.03
CA THR A 54 -34.20 0.18 19.37
C THR A 54 -34.49 1.31 18.40
N PHE A 55 -34.15 2.55 18.76
CA PHE A 55 -34.30 3.71 17.87
C PHE A 55 -33.28 3.67 16.73
N GLN A 56 -32.04 3.25 17.01
CA GLN A 56 -30.96 3.13 16.00
C GLN A 56 -31.29 2.05 14.96
N LEU A 57 -31.96 0.96 15.37
CA LEU A 57 -32.45 -0.07 14.44
C LEU A 57 -33.54 0.44 13.49
N ASN A 58 -34.29 1.47 13.88
CA ASN A 58 -35.40 2.03 13.11
C ASN A 58 -35.49 3.56 13.31
N PRO A 59 -34.55 4.36 12.82
CA PRO A 59 -34.38 5.77 13.15
C PRO A 59 -35.59 6.66 12.82
N ARG A 60 -36.35 6.30 11.79
CA ARG A 60 -37.54 7.03 11.34
C ARG A 60 -38.82 6.65 12.08
N THR A 61 -38.80 5.56 12.84
CA THR A 61 -40.00 5.05 13.49
C THR A 61 -40.30 5.83 14.76
N ILE A 62 -41.55 6.28 14.90
CA ILE A 62 -42.05 6.96 16.09
C ILE A 62 -42.49 5.90 17.09
N TYR A 63 -41.88 5.91 18.27
CA TYR A 63 -42.21 4.96 19.34
C TYR A 63 -42.77 5.67 20.57
N ASN A 64 -43.74 4.99 21.24
CA ASN A 64 -44.07 5.34 22.61
C ASN A 64 -43.42 4.37 23.61
N TYR A 65 -43.39 4.71 24.90
CA TYR A 65 -42.76 3.90 25.93
C TYR A 65 -43.25 2.45 26.00
N LYS A 66 -44.51 2.17 25.62
CA LYS A 66 -45.05 0.81 25.62
C LYS A 66 -44.49 -0.03 24.48
N GLN A 67 -44.36 0.56 23.30
CA GLN A 67 -43.78 -0.06 22.13
C GLN A 67 -42.30 -0.37 22.35
N ILE A 68 -41.54 0.59 22.89
CA ILE A 68 -40.14 0.38 23.26
C ILE A 68 -40.02 -0.72 24.33
N ALA A 69 -40.78 -0.64 25.43
CA ALA A 69 -40.77 -1.68 26.47
C ALA A 69 -41.03 -3.07 25.91
N LYS A 70 -41.95 -3.20 24.93
CA LYS A 70 -42.23 -4.45 24.25
C LYS A 70 -41.05 -4.91 23.38
N ALA A 71 -40.44 -4.00 22.64
CA ALA A 71 -39.32 -4.29 21.75
C ALA A 71 -38.09 -4.81 22.54
N ILE A 72 -37.79 -4.21 23.72
CA ILE A 72 -36.70 -4.63 24.59
C ILE A 72 -37.03 -5.76 25.57
N GLY A 73 -38.26 -6.30 25.51
CA GLY A 73 -38.71 -7.43 26.34
C GLY A 73 -38.93 -7.11 27.82
N VAL A 74 -39.29 -5.85 28.15
CA VAL A 74 -39.53 -5.37 29.51
C VAL A 74 -41.02 -5.45 29.84
N GLU A 75 -41.37 -6.30 30.80
CA GLU A 75 -42.78 -6.55 31.23
C GLU A 75 -43.11 -5.83 32.55
N ALA A 76 -42.13 -5.63 33.45
CA ALA A 76 -42.33 -5.08 34.76
C ALA A 76 -42.82 -3.62 34.70
N GLN A 77 -43.91 -3.31 35.42
CA GLN A 77 -44.52 -1.96 35.42
C GLN A 77 -43.55 -0.87 35.86
N VAL A 78 -42.67 -1.16 36.83
CA VAL A 78 -41.65 -0.23 37.30
C VAL A 78 -40.67 0.11 36.18
N GLN A 79 -40.21 -0.86 35.43
CA GLN A 79 -39.29 -0.64 34.31
C GLN A 79 -39.95 0.02 33.10
N LYS A 80 -41.22 -0.17 32.89
CA LYS A 80 -41.98 0.60 31.86
C LYS A 80 -42.07 2.08 32.22
N LEU A 81 -42.20 2.42 33.50
CA LEU A 81 -42.15 3.80 33.96
C LEU A 81 -40.76 4.39 33.83
N GLN A 82 -39.73 3.61 34.19
CA GLN A 82 -38.32 4.00 33.95
C GLN A 82 -38.01 4.22 32.47
N THR A 83 -38.58 3.38 31.57
CA THR A 83 -38.47 3.59 30.12
C THR A 83 -39.05 4.95 29.70
N ALA A 84 -40.21 5.32 30.25
CA ALA A 84 -40.82 6.62 29.96
C ALA A 84 -40.00 7.80 30.50
N GLU A 85 -39.39 7.67 31.68
CA GLU A 85 -38.47 8.67 32.23
C GLU A 85 -37.20 8.82 31.40
N ILE A 86 -36.60 7.71 30.95
CA ILE A 86 -35.41 7.71 30.08
C ILE A 86 -35.75 8.36 28.76
N LEU A 87 -36.89 8.08 28.13
CA LEU A 87 -37.29 8.70 26.87
C LEU A 87 -37.41 10.23 27.01
N ARG A 88 -37.96 10.73 28.13
CA ARG A 88 -38.00 12.18 28.40
C ARG A 88 -36.60 12.74 28.59
N SER A 89 -35.77 12.09 29.41
CA SER A 89 -34.39 12.53 29.59
C SER A 89 -33.59 12.58 28.29
N LEU A 90 -33.82 11.61 27.38
CA LEU A 90 -33.20 11.60 26.07
C LEU A 90 -33.74 12.70 25.13
N ALA A 91 -35.00 13.11 25.34
CA ALA A 91 -35.56 14.26 24.63
C ALA A 91 -35.02 15.58 25.19
N ASP A 92 -34.90 15.70 26.51
CA ASP A 92 -34.28 16.87 27.18
C ASP A 92 -32.79 17.01 26.81
N ASP A 93 -32.09 15.89 26.56
CA ASP A 93 -30.70 15.85 26.09
C ASP A 93 -30.57 16.01 24.55
N ASP A 94 -31.68 16.34 23.86
CA ASP A 94 -31.75 16.57 22.41
C ASP A 94 -31.31 15.37 21.54
N VAL A 95 -31.40 14.17 22.11
CA VAL A 95 -31.13 12.90 21.41
C VAL A 95 -32.39 12.36 20.71
N LEU A 96 -33.56 12.59 21.30
CA LEU A 96 -34.86 12.26 20.75
C LEU A 96 -35.68 13.54 20.54
N THR A 97 -36.55 13.53 19.52
CA THR A 97 -37.58 14.56 19.34
C THR A 97 -38.92 13.99 19.74
N GLU A 98 -39.63 14.66 20.66
CA GLU A 98 -41.03 14.32 20.95
C GLU A 98 -41.91 14.90 19.85
N THR A 99 -42.43 14.04 18.95
CA THR A 99 -43.24 14.45 17.79
C THR A 99 -44.70 14.69 18.15
N GLU A 100 -45.20 13.94 19.13
CA GLU A 100 -46.50 14.06 19.74
C GLU A 100 -46.36 13.71 21.24
N PRO A 101 -47.25 14.15 22.11
CA PRO A 101 -47.15 13.86 23.55
C PRO A 101 -46.92 12.36 23.84
N GLY A 102 -45.76 12.01 24.41
CA GLY A 102 -45.35 10.64 24.73
C GLY A 102 -44.89 9.79 23.55
N ARG A 103 -44.67 10.40 22.37
CA ARG A 103 -44.17 9.72 21.17
C ARG A 103 -42.86 10.35 20.73
N TYR A 104 -41.86 9.54 20.62
CA TYR A 104 -40.47 9.95 20.37
C TYR A 104 -39.91 9.36 19.10
N ARG A 105 -39.08 10.14 18.42
CA ARG A 105 -38.26 9.74 17.27
C ARG A 105 -36.80 10.13 17.52
N LEU A 106 -35.86 9.41 16.94
CA LEU A 106 -34.46 9.79 16.99
C LEU A 106 -34.25 11.16 16.34
N ASN A 107 -33.49 12.03 17.00
CA ASN A 107 -33.24 13.37 16.48
C ASN A 107 -32.19 13.32 15.37
N CYS A 108 -32.56 13.75 14.17
CA CYS A 108 -31.68 13.83 13.02
C CYS A 108 -31.01 15.22 12.99
N ILE A 109 -29.70 15.26 12.72
CA ILE A 109 -28.96 16.49 12.59
C ILE A 109 -29.11 17.02 11.14
N GLY A 110 -29.91 18.06 10.95
CA GLY A 110 -30.02 18.75 9.66
C GLY A 110 -30.69 17.96 8.55
N GLU A 111 -30.55 18.43 7.31
CA GLU A 111 -30.92 17.74 6.09
C GLU A 111 -29.93 16.61 5.79
N SER A 112 -30.31 15.69 4.89
CA SER A 112 -29.41 14.62 4.45
C SER A 112 -28.16 15.19 3.76
N VAL A 113 -27.01 14.58 4.03
CA VAL A 113 -25.70 15.01 3.50
C VAL A 113 -25.24 14.00 2.45
N THR A 114 -24.58 14.50 1.39
CA THR A 114 -23.93 13.65 0.37
C THR A 114 -22.44 13.57 0.60
N GLY A 115 -21.83 12.49 0.16
CA GLY A 115 -20.39 12.27 0.29
C GLY A 115 -19.97 10.86 -0.10
N ILE A 116 -18.73 10.50 0.25
CA ILE A 116 -18.13 9.23 -0.08
C ILE A 116 -18.19 8.27 1.12
N PHE A 117 -18.66 7.07 0.87
CA PHE A 117 -18.65 5.98 1.84
C PHE A 117 -17.32 5.22 1.80
N ARG A 118 -16.73 4.96 2.98
CA ARG A 118 -15.50 4.17 3.13
C ARG A 118 -15.77 2.93 3.95
N ARG A 119 -15.65 1.78 3.32
CA ARG A 119 -15.86 0.49 3.96
C ARG A 119 -14.59 0.02 4.68
N ARG A 120 -14.75 -0.51 5.91
CA ARG A 120 -13.64 -1.02 6.73
C ARG A 120 -13.94 -2.44 7.19
N SER A 121 -12.91 -3.27 7.28
CA SER A 121 -13.03 -4.68 7.67
C SER A 121 -13.45 -4.91 9.13
N ASN A 122 -13.35 -3.88 9.98
CA ASN A 122 -13.71 -3.95 11.42
C ASN A 122 -15.19 -3.65 11.71
N GLY A 123 -16.04 -3.50 10.68
CA GLY A 123 -17.46 -3.17 10.82
C GLY A 123 -17.77 -1.73 11.28
N ARG A 124 -16.75 -0.89 11.43
CA ARG A 124 -16.87 0.56 11.68
C ARG A 124 -16.49 1.30 10.41
N HIS A 125 -17.49 1.54 9.57
CA HIS A 125 -17.29 2.23 8.30
C HIS A 125 -17.23 3.74 8.51
N ALA A 126 -16.81 4.48 7.49
CA ALA A 126 -16.71 5.92 7.54
C ALA A 126 -17.48 6.57 6.39
N PHE A 127 -18.06 7.72 6.65
CA PHE A 127 -18.64 8.61 5.65
C PHE A 127 -17.82 9.89 5.62
N ILE A 128 -17.39 10.30 4.44
CA ILE A 128 -16.64 11.55 4.22
C ILE A 128 -17.59 12.50 3.50
N PRO A 129 -18.07 13.58 4.16
CA PRO A 129 -18.96 14.55 3.54
C PRO A 129 -18.30 15.25 2.35
N ASP A 130 -19.09 15.60 1.34
CA ASP A 130 -18.64 16.48 0.28
C ASP A 130 -18.30 17.85 0.90
N THR A 131 -17.16 18.42 0.53
CA THR A 131 -16.80 19.77 0.93
C THR A 131 -17.75 20.74 0.23
N PRO A 132 -18.47 21.65 0.95
CA PRO A 132 -19.26 22.67 0.29
C PRO A 132 -18.31 23.50 -0.58
N ALA A 133 -18.68 23.73 -1.84
CA ALA A 133 -17.96 24.62 -2.72
C ALA A 133 -17.99 26.04 -2.10
N THR A 134 -16.94 26.42 -1.41
CA THR A 134 -16.76 27.78 -0.93
C THR A 134 -16.13 28.59 -2.05
N ASP A 135 -16.81 29.64 -2.51
CA ASP A 135 -16.32 30.63 -3.48
C ASP A 135 -15.11 31.47 -2.97
N ASN A 136 -14.47 31.04 -1.89
CA ASN A 136 -13.32 31.75 -1.32
C ASN A 136 -12.03 31.14 -1.85
N ALA A 137 -11.30 31.95 -2.61
CA ALA A 137 -10.03 31.65 -3.27
C ALA A 137 -8.82 31.44 -2.32
N ASP A 138 -9.01 31.36 -1.01
CA ASP A 138 -7.98 31.11 0.00
C ASP A 138 -8.12 29.67 0.50
N GLY A 139 -7.20 28.84 0.05
CA GLY A 139 -7.22 27.39 0.10
C GLY A 139 -6.93 26.74 1.47
N ASP A 140 -7.73 27.05 2.49
CA ASP A 140 -7.61 26.40 3.81
C ASP A 140 -9.01 25.94 4.30
N ALA A 141 -9.73 25.17 3.49
CA ALA A 141 -10.89 24.45 3.99
C ALA A 141 -10.41 23.21 4.75
N PRO A 142 -10.74 23.03 6.04
CA PRO A 142 -10.35 21.85 6.78
C PRO A 142 -10.92 20.60 6.10
N THR A 143 -10.08 19.60 5.92
CA THR A 143 -10.52 18.29 5.41
C THR A 143 -11.68 17.79 6.30
N PRO A 144 -12.85 17.44 5.74
CA PRO A 144 -13.99 17.04 6.54
C PRO A 144 -13.66 15.80 7.36
N GLU A 145 -13.94 15.85 8.67
CA GLU A 145 -13.72 14.72 9.56
C GLU A 145 -14.62 13.52 9.16
N PRO A 146 -14.06 12.31 9.08
CA PRO A 146 -14.84 11.12 8.76
C PRO A 146 -15.89 10.82 9.83
N ILE A 147 -17.15 10.65 9.43
CA ILE A 147 -18.27 10.33 10.31
C ILE A 147 -18.47 8.82 10.34
N ASN A 148 -18.62 8.22 11.53
CA ASN A 148 -18.78 6.78 11.69
C ASN A 148 -20.14 6.29 11.14
N VAL A 149 -20.14 5.13 10.45
CA VAL A 149 -21.31 4.39 9.98
C VAL A 149 -21.23 2.97 10.52
N ASP A 150 -22.24 2.54 11.27
CA ASP A 150 -22.33 1.14 11.75
C ASP A 150 -22.64 0.20 10.58
N ASP A 151 -22.16 -1.05 10.62
CA ASP A 151 -22.35 -2.05 9.56
C ASP A 151 -23.83 -2.24 9.16
N ARG A 152 -24.74 -2.11 10.12
CA ARG A 152 -26.19 -2.22 9.91
C ARG A 152 -26.82 -1.04 9.17
N ASN A 153 -26.12 0.09 9.12
CA ASN A 153 -26.58 1.35 8.57
C ASN A 153 -25.96 1.65 7.21
N THR A 154 -25.40 0.65 6.54
CA THR A 154 -24.65 0.83 5.28
C THR A 154 -25.51 0.80 4.02
N ALA A 155 -26.75 0.29 4.09
CA ALA A 155 -27.64 0.07 2.93
C ALA A 155 -26.91 -0.61 1.73
N HIS A 156 -26.01 -1.56 2.02
CA HIS A 156 -25.16 -2.24 1.04
C HIS A 156 -24.22 -1.30 0.23
N ALA A 157 -23.87 -0.14 0.78
CA ALA A 157 -22.85 0.71 0.18
C ALA A 157 -21.48 -0.01 0.18
N LEU A 158 -20.75 0.14 -0.92
CA LEU A 158 -19.41 -0.38 -1.13
C LEU A 158 -18.37 0.73 -0.92
N ASP A 159 -17.11 0.35 -0.78
CA ASP A 159 -16.03 1.34 -0.60
C ASP A 159 -15.97 2.30 -1.78
N GLY A 160 -15.90 3.61 -1.52
CA GLY A 160 -15.88 4.64 -2.57
C GLY A 160 -17.24 5.00 -3.19
N ASP A 161 -18.34 4.30 -2.83
CA ASP A 161 -19.68 4.69 -3.30
C ASP A 161 -20.01 6.12 -2.88
N ARG A 162 -20.61 6.89 -3.79
CA ARG A 162 -21.22 8.16 -3.45
C ARG A 162 -22.60 7.93 -2.87
N VAL A 163 -22.79 8.37 -1.63
CA VAL A 163 -24.00 8.06 -0.85
C VAL A 163 -24.65 9.32 -0.33
N ARG A 164 -25.96 9.22 -0.06
CA ARG A 164 -26.70 10.16 0.75
C ARG A 164 -26.91 9.57 2.12
N VAL A 165 -26.52 10.28 3.16
CA VAL A 165 -26.62 9.84 4.55
C VAL A 165 -27.51 10.76 5.36
N GLN A 166 -28.12 10.21 6.41
CA GLN A 166 -28.76 10.96 7.48
C GLN A 166 -27.86 10.92 8.71
N LEU A 167 -27.59 12.07 9.31
CA LEU A 167 -26.77 12.18 10.53
C LEU A 167 -27.65 12.08 11.79
N PHE A 168 -27.11 11.43 12.83
CA PHE A 168 -27.75 11.27 14.15
C PHE A 168 -26.84 11.74 15.27
N LYS A 169 -27.44 12.25 16.33
CA LYS A 169 -26.75 12.68 17.55
C LYS A 169 -26.70 11.53 18.57
N ARG A 170 -25.53 11.22 19.10
CA ARG A 170 -25.39 10.33 20.27
C ARG A 170 -25.44 11.13 21.57
N ARG A 171 -25.93 10.51 22.65
CA ARG A 171 -26.02 11.11 23.99
C ARG A 171 -24.67 11.56 24.55
N ARG A 172 -23.58 10.85 24.18
CA ARG A 172 -22.18 11.19 24.49
C ARG A 172 -21.32 10.65 23.36
N GLY A 173 -20.78 11.52 22.53
CA GLY A 173 -19.89 11.13 21.45
C GLY A 173 -20.14 11.90 20.15
N GLU A 174 -19.36 11.54 19.14
CA GLU A 174 -19.42 12.09 17.81
C GLU A 174 -20.69 11.66 17.07
N PRO A 175 -21.15 12.43 16.05
CA PRO A 175 -22.30 12.05 15.24
C PRO A 175 -22.06 10.72 14.51
N GLU A 176 -23.14 9.97 14.26
CA GLU A 176 -23.16 8.79 13.40
C GLU A 176 -24.01 9.04 12.17
N ALA A 177 -23.71 8.31 11.10
CA ALA A 177 -24.43 8.39 9.85
C ALA A 177 -25.12 7.05 9.51
N GLU A 178 -26.27 7.13 8.84
CA GLU A 178 -26.97 6.02 8.18
C GLU A 178 -27.03 6.32 6.68
N VAL A 179 -26.62 5.38 5.86
CA VAL A 179 -26.77 5.47 4.41
C VAL A 179 -28.24 5.32 4.06
N MET A 180 -28.78 6.33 3.38
CA MET A 180 -30.17 6.38 2.94
C MET A 180 -30.32 5.84 1.53
N GLU A 181 -29.32 6.12 0.70
CA GLU A 181 -29.33 5.81 -0.73
C GLU A 181 -27.89 5.83 -1.27
N VAL A 182 -27.58 4.88 -2.13
CA VAL A 182 -26.37 4.90 -2.95
C VAL A 182 -26.70 5.69 -4.21
N LEU A 183 -26.11 6.88 -4.35
CA LEU A 183 -26.36 7.80 -5.47
C LEU A 183 -25.60 7.34 -6.71
N GLU A 184 -24.34 6.94 -6.49
CA GLU A 184 -23.44 6.50 -7.56
C GLU A 184 -22.57 5.35 -7.02
N ARG A 185 -22.56 4.25 -7.76
CA ARG A 185 -21.70 3.11 -7.46
C ARG A 185 -20.29 3.40 -7.98
N ALA A 186 -19.30 3.29 -7.12
CA ALA A 186 -17.94 3.17 -7.59
C ALA A 186 -17.78 1.88 -8.42
N ALA A 187 -16.97 1.93 -9.47
CA ALA A 187 -16.71 0.76 -10.31
C ALA A 187 -15.87 -0.25 -9.54
N HIS A 188 -16.52 -1.22 -8.90
CA HIS A 188 -15.82 -2.25 -8.12
C HIS A 188 -15.75 -3.55 -8.89
N THR A 189 -14.52 -3.98 -9.12
CA THR A 189 -14.22 -5.34 -9.51
C THR A 189 -13.61 -6.07 -8.32
N TYR A 190 -13.99 -7.33 -8.16
CA TYR A 190 -13.49 -8.21 -7.12
C TYR A 190 -12.79 -9.40 -7.75
N VAL A 191 -11.69 -9.79 -7.17
CA VAL A 191 -10.95 -10.99 -7.57
C VAL A 191 -11.27 -12.11 -6.59
N GLY A 192 -11.45 -13.32 -7.10
CA GLY A 192 -11.69 -14.48 -6.27
C GLY A 192 -11.74 -15.77 -7.06
N ARG A 193 -12.03 -16.85 -6.36
CA ARG A 193 -12.15 -18.20 -6.92
C ARG A 193 -13.60 -18.50 -7.26
N LEU A 194 -13.84 -19.01 -8.46
CA LEU A 194 -15.17 -19.45 -8.90
C LEU A 194 -15.53 -20.81 -8.30
N GLU A 195 -16.72 -20.89 -7.73
CA GLU A 195 -17.42 -22.13 -7.36
C GLU A 195 -18.67 -22.28 -8.20
N VAL A 196 -18.59 -23.11 -9.24
CA VAL A 196 -19.64 -23.23 -10.25
C VAL A 196 -20.58 -24.40 -9.91
N SER A 197 -21.87 -24.09 -9.81
CA SER A 197 -22.99 -25.04 -9.69
C SER A 197 -23.71 -25.22 -11.04
N LYS A 198 -24.72 -26.10 -11.08
CA LYS A 198 -25.44 -26.40 -12.32
C LYS A 198 -26.07 -25.17 -13.00
N ASN A 199 -26.62 -24.24 -12.22
CA ASN A 199 -27.40 -23.10 -12.73
C ASN A 199 -26.86 -21.73 -12.34
N TYR A 200 -25.86 -21.66 -11.49
CA TYR A 200 -25.24 -20.43 -10.98
C TYR A 200 -23.81 -20.70 -10.54
N ALA A 201 -23.09 -19.65 -10.20
CA ALA A 201 -21.80 -19.73 -9.53
C ALA A 201 -21.73 -18.72 -8.38
N PHE A 202 -20.74 -18.90 -7.51
CA PHE A 202 -20.27 -17.88 -6.57
C PHE A 202 -18.84 -17.54 -6.87
N LEU A 203 -18.49 -16.25 -6.73
CA LEU A 203 -17.12 -15.84 -6.54
C LEU A 203 -16.85 -15.80 -5.04
N VAL A 204 -15.98 -16.69 -4.58
CA VAL A 204 -15.43 -16.66 -3.23
C VAL A 204 -14.27 -15.67 -3.23
N THR A 205 -14.51 -14.50 -2.66
CA THR A 205 -13.48 -13.45 -2.56
C THR A 205 -12.82 -13.47 -1.21
N GLU A 206 -11.55 -13.06 -1.16
CA GLU A 206 -10.80 -12.91 0.07
C GLU A 206 -10.74 -11.47 0.57
N ASP A 207 -11.39 -10.58 -0.16
CA ASP A 207 -11.53 -9.19 0.26
C ASP A 207 -12.32 -9.11 1.57
N ARG A 208 -11.62 -8.73 2.65
CA ARG A 208 -12.20 -8.61 3.99
C ARG A 208 -13.19 -7.46 4.12
N THR A 209 -13.27 -6.59 3.13
CA THR A 209 -14.26 -5.50 3.10
C THR A 209 -15.62 -6.00 2.62
N LEU A 210 -15.67 -7.12 1.88
CA LEU A 210 -16.88 -7.75 1.43
C LEU A 210 -17.12 -9.04 2.23
N SER A 211 -18.08 -9.01 3.14
CA SER A 211 -18.38 -10.15 4.04
C SER A 211 -19.07 -11.34 3.37
N ASN A 212 -19.57 -11.19 2.15
CA ASN A 212 -20.41 -12.15 1.45
C ASN A 212 -19.87 -12.47 0.06
N ASP A 213 -19.98 -13.74 -0.35
CA ASP A 213 -19.62 -14.17 -1.70
C ASP A 213 -20.51 -13.51 -2.75
N ILE A 214 -20.00 -13.31 -3.96
CA ILE A 214 -20.75 -12.69 -5.06
C ILE A 214 -21.48 -13.77 -5.85
N PHE A 215 -22.81 -13.68 -5.93
CA PHE A 215 -23.64 -14.55 -6.75
C PHE A 215 -23.48 -14.19 -8.23
N ILE A 216 -23.28 -15.22 -9.09
CA ILE A 216 -23.09 -15.04 -10.53
C ILE A 216 -24.13 -15.91 -11.26
N PRO A 217 -25.06 -15.30 -12.00
CA PRO A 217 -25.96 -16.04 -12.88
C PRO A 217 -25.17 -16.80 -13.96
N LYS A 218 -25.62 -17.98 -14.35
CA LYS A 218 -24.91 -18.81 -15.36
C LYS A 218 -24.64 -18.07 -16.68
N ALA A 219 -25.55 -17.19 -17.07
CA ALA A 219 -25.40 -16.39 -18.29
C ALA A 219 -24.25 -15.38 -18.21
N ALA A 220 -23.86 -14.94 -17.00
CA ALA A 220 -22.81 -13.97 -16.72
C ALA A 220 -21.46 -14.61 -16.38
N LEU A 221 -21.31 -15.94 -16.53
CA LEU A 221 -20.14 -16.70 -16.10
C LEU A 221 -18.96 -16.65 -17.11
N GLN A 222 -19.19 -16.23 -18.34
CA GLN A 222 -18.18 -16.11 -19.42
C GLN A 222 -17.28 -17.36 -19.57
N GLY A 223 -17.82 -18.57 -19.39
CA GLY A 223 -17.10 -19.82 -19.57
C GLY A 223 -16.21 -20.25 -18.39
N GLY A 224 -16.18 -19.49 -17.30
CA GLY A 224 -15.44 -19.84 -16.08
C GLY A 224 -15.84 -21.18 -15.49
N ARG A 225 -14.91 -21.86 -14.85
CA ARG A 225 -15.08 -23.20 -14.25
C ARG A 225 -14.75 -23.16 -12.76
N THR A 226 -15.22 -24.14 -12.03
CA THR A 226 -14.84 -24.30 -10.62
C THR A 226 -13.33 -24.42 -10.47
N GLY A 227 -12.76 -23.61 -9.60
CA GLY A 227 -11.30 -23.51 -9.35
C GLY A 227 -10.56 -22.56 -10.27
N ASP A 228 -11.26 -21.83 -11.15
CA ASP A 228 -10.67 -20.72 -11.89
C ASP A 228 -10.69 -19.44 -11.02
N LYS A 229 -9.66 -18.61 -11.14
CA LYS A 229 -9.64 -17.25 -10.63
C LYS A 229 -10.26 -16.32 -11.65
N ALA A 230 -11.10 -15.39 -11.21
CA ALA A 230 -11.80 -14.47 -12.10
C ALA A 230 -11.94 -13.08 -11.48
N ILE A 231 -12.05 -12.09 -12.35
CA ILE A 231 -12.46 -10.73 -12.02
C ILE A 231 -13.96 -10.63 -12.23
N VAL A 232 -14.68 -10.21 -11.20
CA VAL A 232 -16.14 -10.05 -11.20
C VAL A 232 -16.50 -8.63 -10.85
N ARG A 233 -17.43 -8.05 -11.60
CA ARG A 233 -18.04 -6.76 -11.32
C ARG A 233 -19.38 -6.96 -10.64
N ILE A 234 -19.65 -6.27 -9.52
CA ILE A 234 -20.97 -6.22 -8.89
C ILE A 234 -21.89 -5.37 -9.77
N VAL A 235 -23.00 -5.96 -10.19
CA VAL A 235 -24.04 -5.30 -11.00
C VAL A 235 -25.13 -4.72 -10.10
N GLU A 236 -25.57 -5.50 -9.10
CA GLU A 236 -26.58 -5.07 -8.17
C GLU A 236 -26.44 -5.75 -6.80
N TRP A 237 -26.95 -5.10 -5.78
CA TRP A 237 -27.11 -5.70 -4.45
C TRP A 237 -28.53 -5.39 -3.93
N PRO A 238 -29.52 -6.27 -4.19
CA PRO A 238 -30.89 -6.05 -3.75
C PRO A 238 -30.98 -5.94 -2.22
N GLU A 239 -31.81 -5.04 -1.70
CA GLU A 239 -31.93 -4.73 -0.27
C GLU A 239 -32.20 -5.98 0.61
N HIS A 240 -32.93 -6.95 0.09
CA HIS A 240 -33.27 -8.17 0.81
C HIS A 240 -32.36 -9.38 0.48
N ALA A 241 -31.38 -9.21 -0.40
CA ALA A 241 -30.46 -10.26 -0.78
C ALA A 241 -29.25 -10.31 0.17
N SER A 242 -28.90 -11.51 0.62
CA SER A 242 -27.67 -11.69 1.43
C SER A 242 -26.41 -11.48 0.60
N ASN A 243 -26.43 -11.80 -0.69
CA ASN A 243 -25.28 -11.77 -1.57
C ASN A 243 -25.51 -10.75 -2.70
N PRO A 244 -24.49 -9.98 -3.08
CA PRO A 244 -24.54 -9.17 -4.29
C PRO A 244 -24.58 -10.06 -5.54
N THR A 245 -25.16 -9.54 -6.61
CA THR A 245 -25.16 -10.17 -7.94
C THR A 245 -24.04 -9.55 -8.77
N GLY A 246 -23.21 -10.38 -9.40
CA GLY A 246 -22.10 -9.96 -10.23
C GLY A 246 -22.08 -10.64 -11.59
N GLU A 247 -21.23 -10.12 -12.46
CA GLU A 247 -20.88 -10.69 -13.75
C GLU A 247 -19.36 -10.86 -13.86
N VAL A 248 -18.92 -11.96 -14.45
CA VAL A 248 -17.48 -12.16 -14.74
C VAL A 248 -17.06 -11.16 -15.81
N VAL A 249 -16.03 -10.41 -15.52
CA VAL A 249 -15.37 -9.48 -16.48
C VAL A 249 -14.29 -10.23 -17.23
N GLU A 250 -13.46 -11.00 -16.52
CA GLU A 250 -12.36 -11.77 -17.09
C GLU A 250 -12.11 -13.03 -16.26
N VAL A 251 -11.82 -14.15 -16.94
CA VAL A 251 -11.32 -15.38 -16.31
C VAL A 251 -9.80 -15.37 -16.44
N LEU A 252 -9.10 -15.29 -15.31
CA LEU A 252 -7.64 -15.15 -15.26
C LEU A 252 -6.92 -16.47 -15.51
N GLY A 253 -7.48 -17.59 -15.05
CA GLY A 253 -6.89 -18.92 -15.17
C GLY A 253 -7.07 -19.77 -13.92
N ARG A 254 -6.29 -20.83 -13.77
CA ARG A 254 -6.35 -21.74 -12.62
C ARG A 254 -5.69 -21.14 -11.39
N VAL A 255 -6.35 -21.33 -10.23
CA VAL A 255 -5.74 -21.03 -8.93
C VAL A 255 -4.41 -21.78 -8.77
N GLY A 256 -3.38 -21.08 -8.34
CA GLY A 256 -2.02 -21.59 -8.13
C GLY A 256 -1.11 -21.52 -9.35
N ASP A 257 -1.62 -21.17 -10.53
CA ASP A 257 -0.76 -20.87 -11.67
C ASP A 257 -0.11 -19.49 -11.48
N ASN A 258 1.21 -19.39 -11.57
CA ASN A 258 1.95 -18.17 -11.30
C ASN A 258 1.43 -16.94 -12.08
N ASP A 259 1.17 -17.12 -13.38
CA ASP A 259 0.65 -16.05 -14.23
C ASP A 259 -0.73 -15.57 -13.76
N THR A 260 -1.62 -16.51 -13.42
CA THR A 260 -2.94 -16.24 -12.86
C THR A 260 -2.86 -15.45 -11.55
N GLU A 261 -1.95 -15.85 -10.65
CA GLU A 261 -1.83 -15.21 -9.34
C GLU A 261 -1.24 -13.80 -9.44
N MET A 262 -0.25 -13.59 -10.30
CA MET A 262 0.32 -12.25 -10.53
C MET A 262 -0.71 -11.29 -11.16
N HIS A 263 -1.49 -11.77 -12.14
CA HIS A 263 -2.59 -11.00 -12.72
C HIS A 263 -3.70 -10.71 -11.70
N ALA A 264 -4.00 -11.68 -10.83
CA ALA A 264 -4.97 -11.50 -9.74
C ALA A 264 -4.52 -10.40 -8.78
N ILE A 265 -3.24 -10.39 -8.38
CA ILE A 265 -2.68 -9.33 -7.53
C ILE A 265 -2.82 -7.95 -8.19
N LEU A 266 -2.48 -7.81 -9.46
CA LEU A 266 -2.65 -6.54 -10.17
C LEU A 266 -4.12 -6.09 -10.19
N ALA A 267 -5.03 -7.02 -10.48
CA ALA A 267 -6.46 -6.75 -10.53
C ALA A 267 -7.06 -6.39 -9.15
N GLU A 268 -6.57 -6.98 -8.05
CA GLU A 268 -6.94 -6.63 -6.67
C GLU A 268 -6.68 -5.15 -6.36
N TYR A 269 -5.62 -4.57 -6.95
CA TYR A 269 -5.27 -3.16 -6.77
C TYR A 269 -5.75 -2.27 -7.92
N GLY A 270 -6.55 -2.80 -8.85
CA GLY A 270 -7.06 -2.05 -10.00
C GLY A 270 -5.99 -1.62 -10.99
N LEU A 271 -4.83 -2.30 -11.00
CA LEU A 271 -3.70 -1.97 -11.87
C LEU A 271 -3.86 -2.65 -13.24
N PRO A 272 -3.69 -1.91 -14.35
CA PRO A 272 -3.85 -2.46 -15.68
C PRO A 272 -2.71 -3.41 -16.05
N THR A 273 -3.06 -4.55 -16.62
CA THR A 273 -2.11 -5.59 -17.04
C THR A 273 -1.68 -5.49 -18.51
N ARG A 274 -2.49 -4.84 -19.35
CA ARG A 274 -2.28 -4.74 -20.81
C ARG A 274 -2.49 -3.31 -21.26
N TYR A 275 -1.88 -2.95 -22.39
CA TYR A 275 -2.17 -1.68 -23.07
C TYR A 275 -3.37 -1.80 -23.99
N PRO A 276 -4.19 -0.74 -24.12
CA PRO A 276 -5.14 -0.62 -25.21
C PRO A 276 -4.43 -0.69 -26.58
N GLU A 277 -5.05 -1.35 -27.55
CA GLU A 277 -4.46 -1.57 -28.89
C GLU A 277 -4.11 -0.26 -29.62
N ASN A 278 -4.90 0.79 -29.40
CA ASN A 278 -4.65 2.11 -29.96
C ASN A 278 -3.38 2.77 -29.39
N VAL A 279 -3.05 2.50 -28.12
CA VAL A 279 -1.82 2.98 -27.47
C VAL A 279 -0.60 2.29 -28.07
N GLU A 280 -0.63 0.96 -28.18
CA GLU A 280 0.46 0.21 -28.79
C GLU A 280 0.69 0.61 -30.26
N LYS A 281 -0.40 0.75 -31.03
CA LYS A 281 -0.30 1.23 -32.42
C LYS A 281 0.28 2.63 -32.53
N ALA A 282 -0.08 3.53 -31.61
CA ALA A 282 0.47 4.89 -31.57
C ALA A 282 1.96 4.88 -31.23
N ALA A 283 2.37 4.09 -30.23
CA ALA A 283 3.76 3.97 -29.80
C ALA A 283 4.67 3.45 -30.95
N ARG A 284 4.21 2.42 -31.66
CA ARG A 284 4.96 1.87 -32.83
C ARG A 284 5.08 2.83 -34.04
N ARG A 285 4.29 3.90 -34.08
CA ARG A 285 4.33 4.92 -35.16
C ARG A 285 5.27 6.08 -34.88
N ILE A 286 5.80 6.18 -33.68
CA ILE A 286 6.74 7.23 -33.31
C ILE A 286 8.01 7.07 -34.15
N PRO A 287 8.49 8.13 -34.85
CA PRO A 287 9.72 8.08 -35.61
C PRO A 287 10.91 7.73 -34.73
N ARG A 288 11.79 6.89 -35.25
CA ARG A 288 13.03 6.47 -34.53
C ARG A 288 14.23 7.33 -34.89
N GLU A 289 14.20 7.98 -36.06
CA GLU A 289 15.31 8.77 -36.52
C GLU A 289 15.40 10.08 -35.75
N ILE A 290 16.60 10.40 -35.28
CA ILE A 290 16.94 11.69 -34.72
C ILE A 290 17.24 12.63 -35.86
N THR A 291 16.47 13.70 -35.99
CA THR A 291 16.59 14.66 -37.09
C THR A 291 17.64 15.75 -36.79
N ALA A 292 18.08 16.45 -37.80
CA ALA A 292 18.97 17.61 -37.64
C ALA A 292 18.30 18.72 -36.80
N GLU A 293 16.97 18.84 -36.84
CA GLU A 293 16.19 19.79 -36.04
C GLU A 293 16.21 19.38 -34.57
N ASP A 294 16.13 18.09 -34.26
CA ASP A 294 16.24 17.57 -32.90
C ASP A 294 17.59 17.84 -32.26
N LEU A 295 18.65 17.85 -33.09
CA LEU A 295 20.03 18.11 -32.64
C LEU A 295 20.35 19.59 -32.48
N ALA A 296 19.67 20.47 -33.23
CA ALA A 296 20.00 21.89 -33.31
C ALA A 296 19.89 22.64 -31.94
N GLU A 297 19.02 22.17 -31.06
CA GLU A 297 18.76 22.76 -29.75
C GLU A 297 19.39 21.98 -28.59
N ARG A 298 20.32 21.03 -28.88
CA ARG A 298 20.91 20.13 -27.89
C ARG A 298 22.43 20.30 -27.79
N GLU A 299 22.95 20.21 -26.58
CA GLU A 299 24.41 20.08 -26.40
C GLU A 299 24.84 18.67 -26.81
N ASP A 300 25.96 18.58 -27.52
CA ASP A 300 26.53 17.33 -28.01
C ASP A 300 27.48 16.68 -27.00
N PHE A 301 27.09 15.51 -26.47
CA PHE A 301 27.87 14.70 -25.55
C PHE A 301 28.28 13.34 -26.14
N ARG A 302 28.12 13.12 -27.46
CA ARG A 302 28.38 11.83 -28.11
C ARG A 302 29.86 11.39 -28.04
N GLU A 303 30.76 12.33 -27.90
CA GLU A 303 32.21 12.09 -27.79
C GLU A 303 32.72 12.21 -26.32
N VAL A 304 31.81 12.33 -25.34
CA VAL A 304 32.15 12.37 -23.91
C VAL A 304 31.92 10.99 -23.33
N THR A 305 32.94 10.45 -22.63
CA THR A 305 32.80 9.14 -21.95
C THR A 305 31.50 9.08 -21.13
N THR A 306 30.62 8.20 -21.54
CA THR A 306 29.25 8.06 -20.98
C THR A 306 28.90 6.60 -20.82
N PHE A 307 28.32 6.22 -19.69
CA PHE A 307 27.88 4.84 -19.43
C PHE A 307 26.67 4.79 -18.51
N THR A 308 25.95 3.66 -18.53
CA THR A 308 24.87 3.36 -17.58
C THR A 308 25.32 2.29 -16.58
N ILE A 309 24.74 2.29 -15.37
CA ILE A 309 24.95 1.26 -14.32
C ILE A 309 23.58 0.83 -13.80
N ASP A 310 23.16 -0.39 -14.15
CA ASP A 310 21.79 -0.85 -13.96
C ASP A 310 21.73 -2.28 -13.39
N PRO A 311 20.55 -2.75 -12.89
CA PRO A 311 20.32 -4.15 -12.59
C PRO A 311 20.57 -5.04 -13.82
N LYS A 312 21.00 -6.29 -13.60
CA LYS A 312 21.36 -7.23 -14.69
C LYS A 312 20.20 -7.45 -15.66
N ASP A 313 18.99 -7.49 -15.17
CA ASP A 313 17.72 -7.78 -15.88
C ASP A 313 17.01 -6.54 -16.40
N ALA A 314 17.50 -5.34 -16.09
CA ALA A 314 16.93 -4.08 -16.59
C ALA A 314 17.07 -3.94 -18.11
N LYS A 315 16.06 -3.34 -18.74
CA LYS A 315 15.99 -3.02 -20.16
C LYS A 315 15.65 -1.55 -20.43
N ASP A 316 15.12 -0.87 -19.43
CA ASP A 316 14.63 0.51 -19.43
C ASP A 316 15.64 1.43 -18.74
N PHE A 317 16.74 1.73 -19.44
CA PHE A 317 17.81 2.57 -18.91
C PHE A 317 17.39 4.04 -18.93
N ASP A 318 16.93 4.53 -17.78
CA ASP A 318 16.46 5.90 -17.59
C ASP A 318 17.63 6.92 -17.55
N ASP A 319 18.77 6.54 -16.99
CA ASP A 319 19.88 7.42 -16.66
C ASP A 319 21.25 6.91 -17.12
N ALA A 320 22.11 7.86 -17.48
CA ALA A 320 23.51 7.63 -17.79
C ALA A 320 24.37 8.73 -17.14
N LEU A 321 25.60 8.37 -16.77
CA LEU A 321 26.59 9.31 -16.26
C LEU A 321 27.69 9.54 -17.30
N SER A 322 28.04 10.81 -17.52
CA SER A 322 29.26 11.18 -18.25
C SER A 322 30.27 11.88 -17.36
N ILE A 323 31.53 11.74 -17.69
CA ILE A 323 32.60 12.42 -16.96
C ILE A 323 33.73 12.81 -17.92
N ARG A 324 34.20 14.06 -17.80
CA ARG A 324 35.44 14.50 -18.44
C ARG A 324 36.17 15.52 -17.59
N ARG A 325 37.50 15.58 -17.74
CA ARG A 325 38.35 16.58 -17.09
C ARG A 325 38.44 17.83 -17.96
N LEU A 326 38.14 18.98 -17.39
CA LEU A 326 38.27 20.28 -18.07
C LEU A 326 39.76 20.78 -18.08
N THR A 327 40.07 21.69 -18.98
CA THR A 327 41.42 22.22 -19.18
C THR A 327 41.98 22.94 -17.96
N ASP A 328 41.14 23.44 -17.08
CA ASP A 328 41.51 24.10 -15.82
C ASP A 328 41.59 23.14 -14.61
N GLY A 329 41.48 21.83 -14.86
CA GLY A 329 41.61 20.79 -13.84
C GLY A 329 40.32 20.47 -13.11
N ARG A 330 39.22 21.19 -13.37
CA ARG A 330 37.85 20.81 -12.88
C ARG A 330 37.32 19.58 -13.60
N TRP A 331 36.29 19.03 -13.05
CA TRP A 331 35.54 17.92 -13.66
C TRP A 331 34.19 18.41 -14.16
N GLU A 332 33.82 18.01 -15.35
CA GLU A 332 32.42 18.08 -15.83
C GLU A 332 31.78 16.71 -15.70
N VAL A 333 30.69 16.64 -14.94
CA VAL A 333 29.91 15.42 -14.73
C VAL A 333 28.50 15.66 -15.25
N GLY A 334 28.07 14.86 -16.23
CA GLY A 334 26.71 14.89 -16.76
C GLY A 334 25.85 13.79 -16.15
N VAL A 335 24.66 14.16 -15.72
CA VAL A 335 23.56 13.23 -15.38
C VAL A 335 22.55 13.35 -16.50
N HIS A 336 22.52 12.35 -17.37
CA HIS A 336 21.73 12.32 -18.59
C HIS A 336 20.51 11.44 -18.40
N ILE A 337 19.32 12.00 -18.57
CA ILE A 337 18.05 11.32 -18.37
C ILE A 337 17.32 11.20 -19.71
N ALA A 338 16.75 10.05 -19.99
CA ALA A 338 15.98 9.80 -21.21
C ALA A 338 14.93 10.89 -21.46
N ASP A 339 14.99 11.57 -22.61
CA ASP A 339 14.03 12.65 -22.95
C ASP A 339 12.70 12.05 -23.47
N VAL A 340 11.99 11.32 -22.59
CA VAL A 340 10.70 10.69 -22.89
C VAL A 340 9.70 11.70 -23.40
N THR A 341 9.75 12.96 -22.92
CA THR A 341 8.79 14.01 -23.28
C THR A 341 9.01 14.54 -24.70
N HIS A 342 10.15 14.25 -25.30
CA HIS A 342 10.36 14.46 -26.74
C HIS A 342 9.41 13.56 -27.56
N TYR A 343 9.24 12.32 -27.18
CA TYR A 343 8.44 11.30 -27.88
C TYR A 343 6.97 11.29 -27.46
N VAL A 344 6.71 11.39 -26.15
CA VAL A 344 5.36 11.33 -25.56
C VAL A 344 4.82 12.75 -25.40
N LYS A 345 4.07 13.21 -26.40
CA LYS A 345 3.51 14.58 -26.40
C LYS A 345 2.31 14.69 -25.46
N PRO A 346 2.15 15.84 -24.75
CA PRO A 346 1.03 16.07 -23.87
C PRO A 346 -0.33 15.86 -24.55
N GLY A 347 -1.25 15.16 -23.88
CA GLY A 347 -2.61 14.88 -24.36
C GLY A 347 -2.71 13.81 -25.44
N SER A 348 -1.60 13.20 -25.87
CA SER A 348 -1.61 12.04 -26.78
C SER A 348 -2.25 10.83 -26.11
N VAL A 349 -2.62 9.81 -26.90
CA VAL A 349 -3.18 8.57 -26.34
C VAL A 349 -2.17 7.82 -25.46
N ILE A 350 -0.87 7.94 -25.77
CA ILE A 350 0.20 7.37 -24.95
C ILE A 350 0.35 8.14 -23.64
N ASP A 351 0.27 9.47 -23.69
CA ASP A 351 0.35 10.32 -22.51
C ASP A 351 -0.80 10.08 -21.53
N LYS A 352 -2.02 9.92 -22.04
CA LYS A 352 -3.18 9.59 -21.21
C LYS A 352 -3.03 8.25 -20.52
N GLU A 353 -2.57 7.23 -21.25
CA GLU A 353 -2.30 5.91 -20.66
C GLU A 353 -1.17 5.96 -19.65
N ALA A 354 -0.09 6.72 -19.93
CA ALA A 354 1.00 6.91 -18.99
C ALA A 354 0.54 7.64 -17.71
N TYR A 355 -0.36 8.61 -17.84
CA TYR A 355 -0.97 9.28 -16.69
C TYR A 355 -1.83 8.33 -15.86
N GLU A 356 -2.73 7.56 -16.48
CA GLU A 356 -3.57 6.57 -15.80
C GLU A 356 -2.74 5.54 -15.03
N ARG A 357 -1.62 5.07 -15.58
CA ARG A 357 -0.71 4.16 -14.89
C ARG A 357 0.14 4.86 -13.83
N ALA A 358 0.55 6.09 -14.09
CA ALA A 358 1.42 6.98 -13.32
C ALA A 358 2.79 6.42 -12.94
N THR A 359 2.93 5.10 -12.82
CA THR A 359 4.20 4.43 -12.50
C THR A 359 4.26 3.02 -13.06
N SER A 360 5.47 2.52 -13.31
CA SER A 360 5.69 1.09 -13.56
C SER A 360 5.49 0.29 -12.29
N VAL A 361 5.03 -0.96 -12.41
CA VAL A 361 4.77 -1.88 -11.29
C VAL A 361 5.75 -3.04 -11.36
N TYR A 362 6.50 -3.26 -10.28
CA TYR A 362 7.52 -4.30 -10.18
C TYR A 362 7.00 -5.45 -9.31
N LEU A 363 6.65 -6.58 -9.94
CA LEU A 363 6.35 -7.81 -9.22
C LEU A 363 7.61 -8.67 -9.11
N VAL A 364 7.55 -9.74 -8.34
CA VAL A 364 8.73 -10.61 -8.14
C VAL A 364 9.27 -11.20 -9.44
N ASP A 365 8.41 -11.55 -10.38
CA ASP A 365 8.74 -12.26 -11.62
C ASP A 365 8.64 -11.41 -12.89
N ARG A 366 8.03 -10.22 -12.81
CA ARG A 366 7.77 -9.37 -13.98
C ARG A 366 7.64 -7.90 -13.63
N THR A 367 7.83 -7.08 -14.65
CA THR A 367 7.54 -5.64 -14.60
C THR A 367 6.35 -5.33 -15.50
N ILE A 368 5.40 -4.54 -15.01
CA ILE A 368 4.33 -3.94 -15.82
C ILE A 368 4.74 -2.49 -16.07
N PRO A 369 5.24 -2.14 -17.25
CA PRO A 369 5.82 -0.83 -17.49
C PRO A 369 4.74 0.25 -17.63
N MET A 370 5.09 1.50 -17.28
CA MET A 370 4.23 2.68 -17.48
C MET A 370 4.06 3.02 -18.95
N LEU A 371 5.09 2.83 -19.74
CA LEU A 371 5.10 3.08 -21.20
C LEU A 371 5.22 1.77 -21.97
N PRO A 372 4.62 1.66 -23.17
CA PRO A 372 4.79 0.49 -24.04
C PRO A 372 6.27 0.13 -24.24
N GLU A 373 6.58 -1.17 -24.25
CA GLU A 373 7.97 -1.68 -24.28
C GLU A 373 8.79 -1.16 -25.48
N CYS A 374 8.17 -0.88 -26.62
CA CYS A 374 8.87 -0.27 -27.75
C CYS A 374 9.37 1.17 -27.46
N LEU A 375 8.85 1.81 -26.42
CA LEU A 375 9.35 3.07 -25.90
C LEU A 375 10.28 2.85 -24.71
N SER A 376 9.81 2.15 -23.68
CA SER A 376 10.54 1.97 -22.42
C SER A 376 11.84 1.20 -22.59
N ASN A 377 11.84 0.11 -23.36
CA ASN A 377 12.98 -0.79 -23.48
C ASN A 377 13.85 -0.53 -24.72
N ASP A 378 13.41 0.37 -25.61
CA ASP A 378 14.05 0.57 -26.91
C ASP A 378 14.26 2.07 -27.23
N LEU A 379 13.23 2.78 -27.68
CA LEU A 379 13.39 4.15 -28.19
C LEU A 379 13.91 5.13 -27.12
N CYS A 380 13.37 5.07 -25.90
CA CYS A 380 13.76 5.96 -24.80
C CYS A 380 14.95 5.42 -24.01
N SER A 381 15.14 4.10 -23.94
CA SER A 381 16.20 3.47 -23.15
C SER A 381 17.61 3.89 -23.63
N LEU A 382 18.47 4.30 -22.72
CA LEU A 382 19.84 4.79 -23.01
C LEU A 382 20.81 3.64 -23.29
N ARG A 383 20.50 2.87 -24.34
CA ARG A 383 21.26 1.67 -24.74
C ARG A 383 22.66 2.04 -25.26
N PRO A 384 23.67 1.18 -24.99
CA PRO A 384 25.03 1.43 -25.45
C PRO A 384 25.11 1.43 -26.98
N ASP A 385 26.08 2.18 -27.51
CA ASP A 385 26.40 2.34 -28.94
C ASP A 385 25.29 2.99 -29.79
N GLU A 386 24.23 3.51 -29.17
CA GLU A 386 23.11 4.19 -29.82
C GLU A 386 23.09 5.69 -29.47
N GLU A 387 22.78 6.53 -30.46
CA GLU A 387 22.50 7.94 -30.19
C GLU A 387 21.13 8.07 -29.51
N LYS A 388 21.08 8.78 -28.40
CA LYS A 388 19.87 8.97 -27.60
C LYS A 388 19.69 10.45 -27.24
N LEU A 389 18.44 10.88 -27.29
CA LEU A 389 18.02 12.20 -26.81
C LEU A 389 17.84 12.18 -25.32
N THR A 390 18.47 13.12 -24.64
CA THR A 390 18.45 13.21 -23.17
C THR A 390 18.11 14.62 -22.69
N PHE A 391 17.61 14.70 -21.46
CA PHE A 391 17.50 15.93 -20.68
C PHE A 391 18.43 15.81 -19.49
N SER A 392 19.38 16.72 -19.39
CA SER A 392 20.56 16.51 -18.56
C SER A 392 20.76 17.62 -17.53
N VAL A 393 21.32 17.23 -16.40
CA VAL A 393 21.90 18.15 -15.44
C VAL A 393 23.43 17.98 -15.49
N VAL A 394 24.13 19.01 -15.93
CA VAL A 394 25.58 18.98 -16.06
C VAL A 394 26.20 19.82 -14.97
N PHE A 395 27.13 19.24 -14.24
CA PHE A 395 27.83 19.84 -13.10
C PHE A 395 29.29 20.12 -13.42
N GLU A 396 29.78 21.29 -13.02
CA GLU A 396 31.22 21.54 -12.90
C GLU A 396 31.60 21.34 -11.44
N MET A 397 32.55 20.45 -11.19
CA MET A 397 32.95 20.03 -9.85
C MET A 397 34.47 20.14 -9.66
N ASN A 398 34.87 20.39 -8.43
CA ASN A 398 36.30 20.30 -8.05
C ASN A 398 36.63 18.89 -7.51
N GLU A 399 37.90 18.65 -7.15
CA GLU A 399 38.37 17.37 -6.58
C GLU A 399 37.70 17.03 -5.23
N GLU A 400 37.14 18.02 -4.54
CA GLU A 400 36.38 17.82 -3.30
C GLU A 400 34.91 17.56 -3.55
N ALA A 401 34.48 17.41 -4.80
CA ALA A 401 33.06 17.24 -5.21
C ALA A 401 32.18 18.44 -4.82
N ASP A 402 32.75 19.67 -4.72
CA ASP A 402 31.94 20.87 -4.61
C ASP A 402 31.38 21.21 -5.98
N ILE A 403 30.08 21.46 -6.05
CA ILE A 403 29.39 21.91 -7.25
C ILE A 403 29.68 23.41 -7.43
N LEU A 404 30.53 23.76 -8.39
CA LEU A 404 30.92 25.13 -8.70
C LEU A 404 29.92 25.82 -9.62
N ALA A 405 29.36 25.04 -10.57
CA ALA A 405 28.33 25.48 -11.49
C ALA A 405 27.45 24.28 -11.90
N SER A 406 26.24 24.56 -12.34
CA SER A 406 25.39 23.57 -12.95
C SER A 406 24.47 24.16 -14.01
N ARG A 407 24.14 23.38 -15.02
CA ARG A 407 23.17 23.75 -16.07
C ARG A 407 22.22 22.60 -16.36
N ILE A 408 20.97 22.93 -16.68
CA ILE A 408 19.92 21.99 -17.04
C ILE A 408 19.62 22.22 -18.52
N VAL A 409 19.96 21.23 -19.34
CA VAL A 409 19.97 21.36 -20.80
C VAL A 409 19.50 20.08 -21.48
N ARG A 410 18.95 20.19 -22.67
CA ARG A 410 18.74 19.04 -23.56
C ARG A 410 20.06 18.67 -24.22
N THR A 411 20.34 17.38 -24.25
CA THR A 411 21.58 16.85 -24.82
C THR A 411 21.30 15.71 -25.79
N VAL A 412 22.31 15.36 -26.60
CA VAL A 412 22.39 14.09 -27.30
C VAL A 412 23.63 13.35 -26.78
N ILE A 413 23.45 12.09 -26.44
CA ILE A 413 24.52 11.22 -25.97
C ILE A 413 24.66 9.98 -26.85
N ARG A 414 25.81 9.32 -26.74
CA ARG A 414 26.00 7.94 -27.14
C ARG A 414 26.69 7.23 -25.99
N SER A 415 25.99 6.32 -25.32
CA SER A 415 26.56 5.56 -24.20
C SER A 415 27.62 4.59 -24.73
N ASP A 416 28.82 4.61 -24.15
CA ASP A 416 29.93 3.73 -24.54
C ASP A 416 29.78 2.33 -23.98
N ARG A 417 29.10 2.19 -22.82
CA ARG A 417 28.91 0.90 -22.17
C ARG A 417 27.73 0.90 -21.19
N ARG A 418 27.09 -0.26 -21.10
CA ARG A 418 26.16 -0.58 -20.01
C ARG A 418 26.87 -1.50 -19.01
N PHE A 419 26.95 -1.09 -17.75
CA PHE A 419 27.41 -1.89 -16.63
C PHE A 419 26.24 -2.46 -15.83
N THR A 420 26.43 -3.66 -15.30
CA THR A 420 25.64 -4.12 -14.16
C THR A 420 26.23 -3.54 -12.87
N TYR A 421 25.40 -3.44 -11.81
CA TYR A 421 25.91 -3.03 -10.50
C TYR A 421 27.07 -3.91 -10.01
N ASP A 422 27.07 -5.20 -10.33
CA ASP A 422 28.13 -6.12 -9.92
C ASP A 422 29.44 -5.82 -10.67
N GLU A 423 29.39 -5.57 -11.99
CA GLU A 423 30.58 -5.22 -12.78
C GLU A 423 31.16 -3.87 -12.33
N ALA A 424 30.30 -2.86 -12.08
CA ALA A 424 30.76 -1.58 -11.57
C ALA A 424 31.34 -1.70 -10.16
N GLN A 425 30.77 -2.55 -9.31
CA GLN A 425 31.30 -2.84 -7.98
C GLN A 425 32.66 -3.54 -8.06
N GLU A 426 32.85 -4.49 -8.95
CA GLU A 426 34.13 -5.14 -9.19
C GLU A 426 35.21 -4.14 -9.63
N ALA A 427 34.87 -3.21 -10.54
CA ALA A 427 35.77 -2.14 -10.94
C ALA A 427 36.16 -1.20 -9.78
N ILE A 428 35.22 -0.92 -8.86
CA ILE A 428 35.48 -0.12 -7.66
C ILE A 428 36.43 -0.86 -6.69
N GLU A 429 36.20 -2.15 -6.46
CA GLU A 429 36.93 -2.96 -5.48
C GLU A 429 38.32 -3.35 -5.97
N THR A 430 38.45 -3.70 -7.25
CA THR A 430 39.71 -4.22 -7.80
C THR A 430 40.64 -3.15 -8.39
N GLY A 431 40.03 -2.01 -8.78
CA GLY A 431 40.74 -0.98 -9.52
C GLY A 431 41.08 -1.37 -10.97
N HIS A 432 40.38 -2.36 -11.54
CA HIS A 432 40.57 -2.89 -12.89
C HIS A 432 39.24 -2.98 -13.65
N GLY A 433 39.30 -2.92 -14.96
CA GLY A 433 38.15 -3.02 -15.85
C GLY A 433 37.98 -1.83 -16.76
N ASP A 434 36.95 -1.86 -17.62
CA ASP A 434 36.69 -0.75 -18.54
C ASP A 434 36.16 0.44 -17.73
N PHE A 435 36.61 1.65 -18.12
CA PHE A 435 36.26 2.92 -17.48
C PHE A 435 36.46 2.94 -15.96
N CYS A 436 37.44 2.15 -15.47
CA CYS A 436 37.71 2.00 -14.05
C CYS A 436 38.11 3.32 -13.39
N GLU A 437 38.90 4.18 -14.08
CA GLU A 437 39.32 5.48 -13.57
C GLU A 437 38.13 6.42 -13.40
N GLU A 438 37.23 6.44 -14.39
CA GLU A 438 35.98 7.21 -14.41
C GLU A 438 35.04 6.77 -13.29
N ILE A 439 34.79 5.45 -13.18
CA ILE A 439 33.93 4.88 -12.15
C ILE A 439 34.47 5.18 -10.76
N ASN A 440 35.77 5.01 -10.53
CA ASN A 440 36.40 5.29 -9.24
C ASN A 440 36.38 6.78 -8.89
N THR A 441 36.52 7.67 -9.88
CA THR A 441 36.42 9.11 -9.69
C THR A 441 34.98 9.50 -9.29
N LEU A 442 33.98 8.99 -10.00
CA LEU A 442 32.57 9.21 -9.65
C LEU A 442 32.25 8.64 -8.27
N ASN A 443 32.74 7.45 -7.93
CA ASN A 443 32.54 6.85 -6.61
C ASN A 443 33.13 7.68 -5.49
N ARG A 444 34.35 8.25 -5.70
CA ARG A 444 34.96 9.17 -4.76
C ARG A 444 34.10 10.42 -4.54
N PHE A 445 33.53 10.98 -5.62
CA PHE A 445 32.62 12.12 -5.51
C PHE A 445 31.33 11.76 -4.81
N ALA A 446 30.74 10.64 -5.15
CA ALA A 446 29.51 10.15 -4.51
C ALA A 446 29.69 9.97 -3.00
N LYS A 447 30.80 9.40 -2.54
CA LYS A 447 31.13 9.29 -1.12
C LYS A 447 31.19 10.66 -0.42
N LYS A 448 31.83 11.63 -1.02
CA LYS A 448 31.89 13.00 -0.46
C LYS A 448 30.52 13.69 -0.43
N LEU A 449 29.69 13.49 -1.47
CA LEU A 449 28.32 13.99 -1.52
C LEU A 449 27.47 13.36 -0.42
N ARG A 450 27.56 12.03 -0.24
CA ARG A 450 26.87 11.28 0.78
C ARG A 450 27.26 11.74 2.19
N GLU A 451 28.53 11.85 2.48
CA GLU A 451 29.05 12.37 3.77
C GLU A 451 28.44 13.73 4.12
N ARG A 452 28.42 14.66 3.14
CA ARG A 452 27.81 15.97 3.32
C ARG A 452 26.32 15.92 3.59
N ARG A 453 25.61 15.05 2.89
CA ARG A 453 24.16 14.86 3.06
C ARG A 453 23.84 14.37 4.48
N PHE A 454 24.60 13.40 4.99
CA PHE A 454 24.42 12.93 6.37
C PHE A 454 24.83 13.97 7.41
N ALA A 455 25.89 14.73 7.16
CA ALA A 455 26.26 15.85 8.03
C ALA A 455 25.15 16.92 8.10
N GLN A 456 24.34 17.08 7.03
CA GLN A 456 23.18 17.97 6.97
C GLN A 456 21.93 17.38 7.63
N GLY A 457 21.96 16.11 8.04
CA GLY A 457 20.86 15.45 8.76
C GLY A 457 19.97 14.56 7.88
N ALA A 458 20.49 13.99 6.81
CA ALA A 458 19.81 12.89 6.13
C ALA A 458 19.77 11.64 7.02
N ILE A 459 18.73 10.82 6.86
CA ILE A 459 18.58 9.57 7.61
C ILE A 459 19.07 8.42 6.75
N ASP A 460 19.87 7.55 7.33
CA ASP A 460 20.36 6.33 6.69
C ASP A 460 19.45 5.15 7.01
N PHE A 461 18.66 4.71 6.01
CA PHE A 461 17.89 3.49 6.08
C PHE A 461 18.49 2.50 5.07
N ASP A 462 19.56 1.85 5.44
CA ASP A 462 20.22 0.83 4.59
C ASP A 462 19.44 -0.50 4.75
N ARG A 463 18.44 -0.73 3.89
CA ARG A 463 17.59 -1.92 3.97
C ARG A 463 18.07 -3.01 3.03
N TYR A 464 17.98 -4.25 3.52
CA TYR A 464 18.08 -5.42 2.67
C TYR A 464 16.84 -5.57 1.81
N GLU A 465 17.00 -5.70 0.52
CA GLU A 465 15.92 -6.01 -0.41
C GLU A 465 15.78 -7.53 -0.52
N VAL A 466 14.59 -8.05 -0.18
CA VAL A 466 14.29 -9.48 -0.33
C VAL A 466 14.09 -9.80 -1.80
N LYS A 467 14.91 -10.70 -2.34
CA LYS A 467 14.84 -11.18 -3.72
C LYS A 467 14.66 -12.70 -3.74
N PHE A 468 14.07 -13.18 -4.82
CA PHE A 468 13.86 -14.60 -5.05
C PHE A 468 14.62 -15.05 -6.30
N GLU A 469 15.26 -16.20 -6.20
CA GLU A 469 15.61 -16.96 -7.37
C GLU A 469 14.39 -17.78 -7.78
N ILE A 470 13.94 -17.64 -9.01
CA ILE A 470 12.73 -18.30 -9.53
C ILE A 470 13.08 -19.20 -10.71
N ASP A 471 12.35 -20.31 -10.86
CA ASP A 471 12.46 -21.19 -12.01
C ASP A 471 11.70 -20.64 -13.23
N ASP A 472 11.79 -21.33 -14.38
CA ASP A 472 11.09 -20.96 -15.63
C ASP A 472 9.55 -20.92 -15.50
N LYS A 473 9.01 -21.50 -14.41
CA LYS A 473 7.58 -21.50 -14.08
C LYS A 473 7.21 -20.43 -13.05
N GLY A 474 8.18 -19.60 -12.67
CA GLY A 474 8.00 -18.57 -11.66
C GLY A 474 7.97 -19.07 -10.22
N ARG A 475 8.36 -20.34 -9.93
CA ARG A 475 8.38 -20.86 -8.56
C ARG A 475 9.66 -20.41 -7.84
N PRO A 476 9.56 -20.00 -6.58
CA PRO A 476 10.72 -19.57 -5.80
C PRO A 476 11.59 -20.78 -5.42
N LEU A 477 12.85 -20.74 -5.83
CA LEU A 477 13.87 -21.75 -5.51
C LEU A 477 14.64 -21.38 -4.25
N SER A 478 15.02 -20.12 -4.12
CA SER A 478 15.75 -19.58 -2.98
C SER A 478 15.33 -18.15 -2.68
N VAL A 479 15.60 -17.72 -1.44
CA VAL A 479 15.44 -16.33 -0.99
C VAL A 479 16.84 -15.81 -0.68
N TYR A 480 17.19 -14.64 -1.22
CA TYR A 480 18.44 -13.96 -0.93
C TYR A 480 18.23 -12.49 -0.67
N PHE A 481 19.22 -11.87 -0.03
CA PHE A 481 19.18 -10.47 0.35
C PHE A 481 20.15 -9.70 -0.52
N LYS A 482 19.62 -8.69 -1.20
CA LYS A 482 20.44 -7.77 -1.97
C LYS A 482 20.84 -6.60 -1.08
N GLU A 483 22.14 -6.45 -0.89
CA GLU A 483 22.74 -5.34 -0.17
C GLU A 483 23.06 -4.18 -1.13
N SER A 484 22.82 -2.95 -0.69
CA SER A 484 23.21 -1.75 -1.43
C SER A 484 24.71 -1.49 -1.26
N LYS A 485 25.49 -1.70 -2.33
CA LYS A 485 26.94 -1.50 -2.36
C LYS A 485 27.32 -0.12 -2.89
N ASP A 486 28.63 0.16 -2.96
CA ASP A 486 29.18 1.44 -3.42
C ASP A 486 28.69 1.81 -4.83
N ALA A 487 28.60 0.85 -5.75
CA ALA A 487 28.07 1.09 -7.10
C ALA A 487 26.61 1.58 -7.10
N ASN A 488 25.78 1.05 -6.20
CA ASN A 488 24.39 1.51 -6.03
C ASN A 488 24.36 2.93 -5.46
N LYS A 489 25.18 3.18 -4.44
CA LYS A 489 25.29 4.49 -3.77
C LYS A 489 25.86 5.57 -4.68
N LEU A 490 26.71 5.18 -5.63
CA LEU A 490 27.24 6.09 -6.67
C LEU A 490 26.09 6.64 -7.52
N ILE A 491 25.27 5.78 -8.10
CA ILE A 491 24.13 6.20 -8.93
C ILE A 491 23.14 7.01 -8.10
N GLU A 492 22.79 6.51 -6.90
CA GLU A 492 21.87 7.20 -5.99
C GLU A 492 22.28 8.66 -5.75
N GLU A 493 23.52 8.93 -5.38
CA GLU A 493 23.96 10.29 -5.03
C GLU A 493 23.92 11.24 -6.23
N PHE A 494 24.30 10.77 -7.44
CA PHE A 494 24.18 11.60 -8.65
C PHE A 494 22.74 11.86 -9.04
N MET A 495 21.83 10.88 -8.89
CA MET A 495 20.40 11.07 -9.09
C MET A 495 19.83 12.05 -8.07
N LEU A 496 20.22 11.95 -6.80
CA LEU A 496 19.78 12.85 -5.73
C LEU A 496 20.20 14.30 -5.98
N ILE A 497 21.45 14.55 -6.39
CA ILE A 497 21.89 15.93 -6.68
C ILE A 497 21.24 16.50 -7.94
N ALA A 498 20.97 15.69 -8.97
CA ALA A 498 20.25 16.12 -10.16
C ALA A 498 18.81 16.51 -9.82
N ASN A 499 18.08 15.65 -9.11
CA ASN A 499 16.73 15.88 -8.64
C ASN A 499 16.63 17.16 -7.77
N ARG A 500 17.57 17.34 -6.84
CA ARG A 500 17.68 18.53 -6.01
C ARG A 500 17.92 19.79 -6.84
N THR A 501 18.88 19.76 -7.76
CA THR A 501 19.26 20.90 -8.61
C THR A 501 18.09 21.36 -9.46
N VAL A 502 17.35 20.42 -10.04
CA VAL A 502 16.13 20.70 -10.78
C VAL A 502 15.06 21.38 -9.92
N ALA A 503 14.78 20.85 -8.73
CA ALA A 503 13.81 21.44 -7.82
C ALA A 503 14.23 22.86 -7.36
N GLU A 504 15.51 23.05 -7.05
CA GLU A 504 16.08 24.34 -6.66
C GLU A 504 16.03 25.38 -7.79
N SER A 505 16.23 24.97 -9.04
CA SER A 505 16.23 25.86 -10.21
C SER A 505 14.89 26.57 -10.42
N VAL A 506 13.79 25.92 -10.07
CA VAL A 506 12.43 26.49 -10.14
C VAL A 506 12.06 27.13 -8.82
N GLY A 507 12.30 26.45 -7.68
CA GLY A 507 11.88 26.90 -6.36
C GLY A 507 12.61 28.12 -5.83
N LYS A 508 13.93 28.27 -6.11
CA LYS A 508 14.76 29.40 -5.66
C LYS A 508 14.67 30.63 -6.55
N ARG A 509 14.16 30.54 -7.78
CA ARG A 509 14.01 31.67 -8.72
C ARG A 509 13.01 32.74 -8.28
N SER A 510 12.27 32.53 -7.22
CA SER A 510 11.36 33.51 -6.64
C SER A 510 12.11 34.59 -5.86
N GLY A 511 12.90 35.41 -6.55
CA GLY A 511 13.29 36.73 -6.03
C GLY A 511 12.05 37.61 -5.89
N SER A 512 12.07 38.57 -4.98
CA SER A 512 10.98 39.35 -4.38
C SER A 512 9.94 40.02 -5.30
N ARG A 513 9.89 39.76 -6.59
CA ARG A 513 8.92 40.33 -7.57
C ARG A 513 8.40 39.37 -8.64
N ALA A 514 8.92 38.15 -8.76
CA ALA A 514 8.41 37.18 -9.74
C ALA A 514 7.40 36.24 -9.06
N ALA A 515 6.24 36.06 -9.66
CA ALA A 515 5.24 35.10 -9.18
C ALA A 515 5.86 33.69 -9.12
N LYS A 516 5.68 33.00 -7.99
CA LYS A 516 6.12 31.63 -7.78
C LYS A 516 5.51 30.73 -8.86
N LYS A 517 6.33 30.02 -9.62
CA LYS A 517 5.85 29.08 -10.65
C LYS A 517 5.47 27.76 -10.00
N THR A 518 4.35 27.19 -10.41
CA THR A 518 3.91 25.86 -9.99
C THR A 518 4.88 24.81 -10.46
N PHE A 519 5.28 23.91 -9.58
CA PHE A 519 6.19 22.81 -9.90
C PHE A 519 5.84 21.57 -9.09
N VAL A 520 6.22 20.39 -9.57
CA VAL A 520 6.01 19.11 -8.89
C VAL A 520 7.19 18.86 -7.94
N TYR A 521 6.92 18.76 -6.66
CA TYR A 521 7.91 18.40 -5.65
C TYR A 521 7.66 17.01 -5.11
N ARG A 522 8.72 16.31 -4.71
CA ARG A 522 8.63 15.11 -3.87
C ARG A 522 8.87 15.54 -2.44
N ILE A 523 7.81 15.58 -1.66
CA ILE A 523 7.85 16.07 -0.28
C ILE A 523 7.81 14.92 0.73
N HIS A 524 8.45 15.15 1.86
CA HIS A 524 8.43 14.22 2.99
C HIS A 524 8.33 15.01 4.29
N GLU A 525 7.22 14.85 4.97
CA GLU A 525 6.91 15.56 6.22
C GLU A 525 7.80 15.08 7.39
N GLN A 526 7.78 15.84 8.47
CA GLN A 526 8.44 15.42 9.70
C GLN A 526 7.74 14.17 10.27
N PRO A 527 8.45 13.35 11.06
CA PRO A 527 7.84 12.21 11.73
C PRO A 527 6.69 12.66 12.64
N ASP A 528 5.73 11.76 12.79
CA ASP A 528 4.63 11.93 13.73
C ASP A 528 5.17 11.97 15.17
N ALA A 529 4.84 13.03 15.93
CA ALA A 529 5.41 13.25 17.27
C ALA A 529 4.98 12.15 18.27
N GLU A 530 3.75 11.67 18.20
CA GLU A 530 3.22 10.62 19.07
C GLU A 530 3.88 9.27 18.78
N LYS A 531 4.04 8.93 17.50
CA LYS A 531 4.75 7.74 17.07
C LYS A 531 6.22 7.78 17.44
N MET A 532 6.87 8.95 17.35
CA MET A 532 8.27 9.14 17.76
C MET A 532 8.45 8.95 19.26
N GLU A 533 7.53 9.44 20.11
CA GLU A 533 7.61 9.23 21.57
C GLU A 533 7.38 7.75 21.93
N THR A 534 6.45 7.09 21.24
CA THR A 534 6.22 5.65 21.38
C THR A 534 7.48 4.86 20.99
N PHE A 535 8.11 5.21 19.88
CA PHE A 535 9.37 4.62 19.41
C PHE A 535 10.52 4.87 20.42
N ALA A 536 10.66 6.09 20.91
CA ALA A 536 11.67 6.42 21.93
C ALA A 536 11.49 5.61 23.23
N THR A 537 10.25 5.41 23.65
CA THR A 537 9.92 4.58 24.81
C THR A 537 10.28 3.12 24.56
N PHE A 538 10.04 2.63 23.35
CA PHE A 538 10.37 1.27 22.95
C PHE A 538 11.90 1.02 22.97
N VAL A 539 12.70 1.85 22.32
CA VAL A 539 14.15 1.64 22.20
C VAL A 539 14.91 1.77 23.54
N ARG A 540 14.35 2.49 24.53
CA ARG A 540 14.89 2.57 25.89
C ARG A 540 15.00 1.20 26.57
N ARG A 541 14.18 0.22 26.19
CA ARG A 541 14.21 -1.15 26.74
C ARG A 541 15.46 -1.92 26.35
N PHE A 542 16.00 -1.61 25.17
CA PHE A 542 17.26 -2.16 24.70
C PHE A 542 18.47 -1.34 25.18
N GLY A 543 18.23 -0.30 26.01
CA GLY A 543 19.27 0.57 26.54
C GLY A 543 19.65 1.75 25.65
N TYR A 544 18.95 1.93 24.51
CA TYR A 544 19.20 3.04 23.61
C TYR A 544 18.49 4.32 24.07
N LYS A 545 19.02 5.46 23.61
CA LYS A 545 18.44 6.77 23.86
C LYS A 545 18.07 7.44 22.53
N LEU A 546 16.81 7.78 22.37
CA LEU A 546 16.31 8.55 21.22
C LEU A 546 15.80 9.89 21.71
N LYS A 547 16.25 10.97 21.07
CA LYS A 547 15.79 12.34 21.31
C LYS A 547 14.57 12.60 20.41
N THR A 548 13.46 13.02 21.02
CA THR A 548 12.20 13.30 20.33
C THR A 548 11.87 14.78 20.26
N ASP A 549 12.57 15.61 21.02
CA ASP A 549 12.44 17.05 21.11
C ASP A 549 13.71 17.78 20.61
N GLY A 550 13.56 19.05 20.22
CA GLY A 550 14.67 19.89 19.76
C GLY A 550 14.60 20.23 18.28
N SER A 551 15.74 20.65 17.71
CA SER A 551 15.84 20.97 16.29
C SER A 551 15.76 19.72 15.41
N LYS A 552 15.27 19.88 14.15
CA LYS A 552 15.25 18.81 13.14
C LYS A 552 16.58 18.04 13.08
N ASN A 553 17.71 18.75 13.03
CA ASN A 553 19.02 18.13 12.93
C ASN A 553 19.43 17.34 14.18
N GLU A 554 18.98 17.75 15.37
CA GLU A 554 19.28 17.00 16.61
C GLU A 554 18.50 15.70 16.66
N ILE A 555 17.23 15.74 16.27
CA ILE A 555 16.36 14.54 16.21
C ILE A 555 16.94 13.55 15.19
N THR A 556 17.26 14.02 13.97
CA THR A 556 17.80 13.17 12.91
C THR A 556 19.16 12.55 13.28
N ARG A 557 20.07 13.34 13.87
CA ARG A 557 21.34 12.78 14.36
C ARG A 557 21.14 11.74 15.48
N SER A 558 20.13 11.92 16.30
CA SER A 558 19.79 10.94 17.32
C SER A 558 19.24 9.64 16.73
N ILE A 559 18.43 9.74 15.65
CA ILE A 559 17.95 8.57 14.90
C ILE A 559 19.13 7.84 14.24
N ASN A 560 20.00 8.55 13.51
CA ASN A 560 21.16 7.94 12.87
C ASN A 560 22.07 7.24 13.87
N ARG A 561 22.36 7.88 15.01
CA ARG A 561 23.15 7.25 16.07
C ARG A 561 22.48 5.98 16.60
N LEU A 562 21.16 5.98 16.78
CA LEU A 562 20.42 4.80 17.21
C LEU A 562 20.56 3.66 16.18
N LEU A 563 20.44 3.96 14.89
CA LEU A 563 20.58 2.98 13.82
C LEU A 563 22.00 2.42 13.78
N ASP A 564 23.03 3.28 13.87
CA ASP A 564 24.44 2.87 13.94
C ASP A 564 24.72 2.00 15.18
N ASP A 565 24.22 2.37 16.36
CA ASP A 565 24.39 1.63 17.60
C ASP A 565 23.68 0.26 17.57
N ALA A 566 22.61 0.11 16.80
CA ALA A 566 21.86 -1.13 16.63
C ALA A 566 22.46 -2.06 15.56
N LYS A 567 23.34 -1.56 14.71
CA LYS A 567 23.92 -2.30 13.58
C LYS A 567 24.64 -3.56 14.02
N GLY A 568 24.34 -4.69 13.38
CA GLY A 568 24.89 -6.02 13.70
C GLY A 568 24.30 -6.66 14.96
N ARG A 569 23.28 -6.05 15.58
CA ARG A 569 22.61 -6.62 16.76
C ARG A 569 21.29 -7.31 16.39
N PRO A 570 20.78 -8.24 17.21
CA PRO A 570 19.53 -8.96 16.91
C PRO A 570 18.32 -8.05 16.70
N GLU A 571 18.29 -6.89 17.37
CA GLU A 571 17.22 -5.90 17.31
C GLU A 571 17.33 -4.90 16.15
N GLU A 572 18.38 -4.94 15.31
CA GLU A 572 18.63 -4.01 14.20
C GLU A 572 17.42 -3.84 13.29
N ASN A 573 16.97 -4.93 12.67
CA ASN A 573 15.85 -4.91 11.72
C ASN A 573 14.54 -4.39 12.35
N LEU A 574 14.33 -4.69 13.63
CA LEU A 574 13.17 -4.22 14.38
C LEU A 574 13.23 -2.71 14.61
N ILE A 575 14.38 -2.20 15.03
CA ILE A 575 14.59 -0.76 15.28
C ILE A 575 14.43 0.02 13.98
N GLU A 576 15.01 -0.46 12.87
CA GLU A 576 14.84 0.13 11.54
C GLU A 576 13.37 0.15 11.11
N THR A 577 12.67 -0.99 11.27
CA THR A 577 11.25 -1.09 10.92
C THR A 577 10.39 -0.10 11.69
N LEU A 578 10.61 0.02 13.01
CA LEU A 578 9.86 0.96 13.83
C LEU A 578 10.23 2.42 13.55
N ALA A 579 11.50 2.70 13.28
CA ALA A 579 11.95 4.02 12.86
C ALA A 579 11.20 4.46 11.59
N VAL A 580 11.12 3.59 10.57
CA VAL A 580 10.38 3.90 9.34
C VAL A 580 8.87 4.00 9.57
N ARG A 581 8.26 3.15 10.40
CA ARG A 581 6.82 3.24 10.74
C ARG A 581 6.47 4.54 11.48
N SER A 582 7.44 5.17 12.15
CA SER A 582 7.27 6.49 12.79
C SER A 582 7.34 7.65 11.80
N MET A 583 7.90 7.44 10.59
CA MET A 583 7.97 8.44 9.53
C MET A 583 6.63 8.60 8.79
N GLN A 584 6.41 9.79 8.26
CA GLN A 584 5.35 10.03 7.30
C GLN A 584 5.73 9.43 5.94
N LYS A 585 4.74 9.25 5.05
CA LYS A 585 5.02 8.81 3.68
C LYS A 585 5.40 10.00 2.82
N ALA A 586 6.40 9.83 1.97
CA ALA A 586 6.70 10.81 0.93
C ALA A 586 5.57 10.80 -0.12
N ARG A 587 5.24 11.97 -0.68
CA ARG A 587 4.21 12.15 -1.71
C ARG A 587 4.60 13.24 -2.69
N TYR A 588 3.92 13.30 -3.82
CA TYR A 588 4.05 14.41 -4.75
C TYR A 588 3.11 15.56 -4.35
N SER A 589 3.55 16.79 -4.54
CA SER A 589 2.73 17.97 -4.27
C SER A 589 3.32 19.21 -4.95
N THR A 590 2.49 20.17 -5.26
CA THR A 590 2.92 21.52 -5.69
C THR A 590 3.37 22.41 -4.53
N GLU A 591 3.09 21.99 -3.29
CA GLU A 591 3.53 22.68 -2.07
C GLU A 591 4.88 22.13 -1.59
N ASN A 592 5.91 22.95 -1.71
CA ASN A 592 7.23 22.55 -1.24
C ASN A 592 7.38 22.75 0.28
N ILE A 593 7.47 21.67 1.02
CA ILE A 593 7.82 21.64 2.45
C ILE A 593 9.20 21.03 2.70
N GLY A 594 9.91 20.66 1.62
CA GLY A 594 11.16 19.93 1.66
C GLY A 594 10.99 18.41 1.83
N HIS A 595 12.10 17.71 1.89
CA HIS A 595 12.13 16.26 2.09
C HIS A 595 12.89 15.91 3.38
N TYR A 596 12.15 15.53 4.43
CA TYR A 596 12.71 15.31 5.76
C TYR A 596 13.83 14.27 5.77
N GLY A 597 13.58 13.06 5.24
CA GLY A 597 14.54 11.96 5.28
C GLY A 597 15.85 12.24 4.50
N LEU A 598 15.78 13.04 3.42
CA LEU A 598 16.96 13.43 2.62
C LEU A 598 17.64 14.71 3.11
N ALA A 599 17.08 15.42 4.06
CA ALA A 599 17.52 16.74 4.54
C ALA A 599 17.57 17.81 3.44
N PHE A 600 16.75 17.72 2.40
CA PHE A 600 16.69 18.68 1.30
C PHE A 600 15.55 19.68 1.50
N ALA A 601 15.86 20.97 1.28
CA ALA A 601 14.87 22.03 1.30
C ALA A 601 14.00 22.07 0.02
N TYR A 602 14.54 21.56 -1.08
CA TYR A 602 13.86 21.40 -2.37
C TYR A 602 14.22 20.03 -2.93
N TYR A 603 13.21 19.28 -3.33
CA TYR A 603 13.42 17.98 -3.95
C TYR A 603 12.28 17.66 -4.91
N SER A 604 12.61 17.08 -6.04
CA SER A 604 11.66 16.61 -7.04
C SER A 604 12.16 15.29 -7.62
N HIS A 605 11.33 14.59 -8.32
CA HIS A 605 11.76 13.51 -9.18
C HIS A 605 11.88 14.01 -10.61
N PHE A 606 13.00 13.70 -11.24
CA PHE A 606 13.35 14.10 -12.61
C PHE A 606 14.06 12.96 -13.35
N THR A 607 14.65 12.02 -12.64
CA THR A 607 15.67 11.08 -13.14
C THR A 607 15.10 9.76 -13.66
N SER A 608 13.78 9.56 -13.69
CA SER A 608 13.21 8.28 -14.16
C SER A 608 11.88 8.46 -14.92
N PRO A 609 11.85 9.20 -16.04
CA PRO A 609 10.62 9.49 -16.79
C PRO A 609 10.05 8.30 -17.58
N ILE A 610 10.83 7.23 -17.80
CA ILE A 610 10.34 6.00 -18.45
C ILE A 610 9.33 5.29 -17.54
N ARG A 611 9.56 5.36 -16.23
CA ARG A 611 8.80 4.58 -15.25
C ARG A 611 8.03 5.41 -14.21
N ARG A 612 8.11 6.75 -14.23
CA ARG A 612 7.36 7.64 -13.33
C ARG A 612 6.81 8.85 -14.08
N TYR A 613 5.51 9.04 -14.04
CA TYR A 613 4.85 10.18 -14.67
C TYR A 613 5.22 11.54 -14.07
N PRO A 614 5.40 11.70 -12.74
CA PRO A 614 5.85 12.97 -12.16
C PRO A 614 7.18 13.49 -12.72
N ASP A 615 8.09 12.61 -13.13
CA ASP A 615 9.33 12.98 -13.81
C ASP A 615 9.04 13.58 -15.18
N MET A 616 8.11 13.00 -15.94
CA MET A 616 7.63 13.58 -17.21
C MET A 616 6.99 14.96 -16.99
N MET A 617 6.20 15.13 -15.92
CA MET A 617 5.64 16.43 -15.55
C MET A 617 6.76 17.44 -15.26
N ALA A 618 7.76 17.06 -14.48
CA ALA A 618 8.92 17.92 -14.19
C ALA A 618 9.67 18.32 -15.46
N HIS A 619 9.94 17.39 -16.38
CA HIS A 619 10.56 17.67 -17.69
C HIS A 619 9.78 18.70 -18.49
N ARG A 620 8.47 18.51 -18.61
CA ARG A 620 7.57 19.43 -19.35
C ARG A 620 7.52 20.83 -18.73
N LEU A 621 7.45 20.91 -17.42
CA LEU A 621 7.46 22.18 -16.69
C LEU A 621 8.80 22.93 -16.84
N LEU A 622 9.92 22.21 -16.78
CA LEU A 622 11.24 22.79 -17.02
C LEU A 622 11.36 23.42 -18.41
N VAL A 623 10.98 22.69 -19.47
CA VAL A 623 10.99 23.21 -20.85
C VAL A 623 10.09 24.43 -20.95
N ARG A 624 8.83 24.31 -20.51
CA ARG A 624 7.87 25.44 -20.55
C ARG A 624 8.43 26.68 -19.87
N TYR A 625 9.13 26.54 -18.74
CA TYR A 625 9.64 27.67 -17.97
C TYR A 625 10.95 28.21 -18.49
N ALA A 626 11.75 27.38 -19.15
CA ALA A 626 12.96 27.83 -19.88
C ALA A 626 12.58 28.71 -21.06
N ASP A 627 11.52 28.35 -21.79
CA ASP A 627 10.96 29.11 -22.91
C ASP A 627 10.15 30.36 -22.49
N GLY A 628 10.17 30.72 -21.20
CA GLY A 628 9.47 31.90 -20.68
C GLY A 628 7.96 31.71 -20.51
N GLY A 629 7.45 30.49 -20.62
CA GLY A 629 6.03 30.15 -20.47
C GLY A 629 5.46 30.52 -19.11
N ARG A 630 4.12 30.79 -19.07
CA ARG A 630 3.38 31.10 -17.84
C ARG A 630 3.27 29.86 -16.95
N SER A 631 3.13 30.12 -15.63
CA SER A 631 2.81 29.06 -14.64
C SER A 631 1.55 28.30 -15.05
N VAL A 632 1.55 26.98 -14.84
CA VAL A 632 0.36 26.15 -14.99
C VAL A 632 -0.60 26.35 -13.82
N SER A 633 -1.86 25.87 -13.96
CA SER A 633 -2.82 25.83 -12.85
C SER A 633 -2.27 25.00 -11.70
N LYS A 634 -2.22 25.59 -10.50
CA LYS A 634 -1.77 24.89 -9.30
C LYS A 634 -2.73 23.76 -8.93
N VAL A 635 -4.05 24.02 -9.03
CA VAL A 635 -5.09 23.03 -8.69
C VAL A 635 -4.98 21.81 -9.60
N ALA A 636 -4.96 22.00 -10.93
CA ALA A 636 -4.84 20.87 -11.84
C ALA A 636 -3.53 20.08 -11.66
N CYS A 637 -2.42 20.77 -11.38
CA CYS A 637 -1.14 20.11 -11.14
C CYS A 637 -1.11 19.37 -9.81
N GLU A 638 -1.83 19.85 -8.78
CA GLU A 638 -1.98 19.14 -7.50
C GLU A 638 -2.83 17.89 -7.66
N GLU A 639 -3.93 17.94 -8.43
CA GLU A 639 -4.74 16.77 -8.76
C GLU A 639 -3.90 15.68 -9.47
N GLU A 640 -3.01 16.07 -10.40
CA GLU A 640 -2.05 15.16 -11.04
C GLU A 640 -1.05 14.57 -10.02
N CYS A 641 -0.55 15.37 -9.05
CA CYS A 641 0.33 14.92 -7.97
C CYS A 641 -0.36 13.91 -7.05
N ASP A 642 -1.61 14.17 -6.67
CA ASP A 642 -2.40 13.28 -5.82
C ASP A 642 -2.66 11.94 -6.52
N HIS A 643 -3.05 11.96 -7.80
CA HIS A 643 -3.23 10.76 -8.60
C HIS A 643 -1.93 9.94 -8.65
N CYS A 644 -0.80 10.55 -8.98
CA CYS A 644 0.49 9.87 -9.04
C CYS A 644 0.89 9.26 -7.69
N SER A 645 0.61 9.96 -6.58
CA SER A 645 0.90 9.46 -5.22
C SER A 645 0.02 8.26 -4.86
N GLN A 646 -1.25 8.27 -5.27
CA GLN A 646 -2.16 7.14 -5.08
C GLN A 646 -1.73 5.92 -5.88
N MET A 647 -1.40 6.10 -7.16
CA MET A 647 -0.95 5.01 -8.03
C MET A 647 0.37 4.40 -7.56
N GLU A 648 1.32 5.22 -7.09
CA GLU A 648 2.56 4.75 -6.45
C GLU A 648 2.26 3.87 -5.23
N GLN A 649 1.28 4.26 -4.40
CA GLN A 649 0.89 3.46 -3.23
C GLN A 649 0.24 2.12 -3.63
N LEU A 650 -0.59 2.11 -4.67
CA LEU A 650 -1.20 0.88 -5.21
C LEU A 650 -0.12 -0.04 -5.79
N ALA A 651 0.81 0.50 -6.58
CA ALA A 651 1.95 -0.25 -7.12
C ALA A 651 2.80 -0.89 -6.02
N ALA A 652 3.16 -0.12 -4.98
CA ALA A 652 3.91 -0.63 -3.83
C ALA A 652 3.13 -1.68 -3.01
N ASN A 653 1.80 -1.61 -2.97
CA ASN A 653 0.97 -2.62 -2.34
C ASN A 653 0.97 -3.93 -3.17
N ALA A 654 0.87 -3.82 -4.50
CA ALA A 654 0.92 -4.98 -5.40
C ALA A 654 2.29 -5.68 -5.33
N GLU A 655 3.39 -4.92 -5.32
CA GLU A 655 4.74 -5.44 -5.11
C GLU A 655 4.84 -6.24 -3.81
N ARG A 656 4.42 -5.64 -2.67
CA ARG A 656 4.41 -6.32 -1.36
C ARG A 656 3.55 -7.59 -1.36
N SER A 657 2.39 -7.56 -2.03
CA SER A 657 1.53 -8.73 -2.15
C SER A 657 2.17 -9.84 -2.98
N SER A 658 2.92 -9.50 -4.04
CA SER A 658 3.65 -10.48 -4.84
C SER A 658 4.81 -11.10 -4.06
N ILE A 659 5.55 -10.30 -3.29
CA ILE A 659 6.61 -10.78 -2.38
C ILE A 659 5.99 -11.72 -1.34
N LYS A 660 4.88 -11.32 -0.71
CA LYS A 660 4.21 -12.15 0.30
C LYS A 660 3.70 -13.46 -0.28
N TYR A 661 3.11 -13.43 -1.49
CA TYR A 661 2.69 -14.63 -2.20
C TYR A 661 3.88 -15.59 -2.40
N LYS A 662 5.01 -15.08 -2.90
CA LYS A 662 6.23 -15.88 -3.12
C LYS A 662 6.86 -16.40 -1.83
N GLN A 663 6.80 -15.64 -0.74
CA GLN A 663 7.21 -16.13 0.58
C GLN A 663 6.36 -17.31 1.04
N VAL A 664 5.04 -17.24 0.89
CA VAL A 664 4.12 -18.32 1.25
C VAL A 664 4.32 -19.54 0.36
N GLU A 665 4.52 -19.34 -0.95
CA GLU A 665 4.82 -20.41 -1.90
C GLU A 665 6.15 -21.10 -1.54
N PHE A 666 7.20 -20.35 -1.24
CA PHE A 666 8.50 -20.88 -0.80
C PHE A 666 8.42 -21.68 0.49
N MET A 667 7.56 -21.27 1.42
CA MET A 667 7.37 -21.92 2.71
C MET A 667 6.41 -23.10 2.64
N SER A 668 5.62 -23.25 1.58
CA SER A 668 4.66 -24.36 1.45
C SER A 668 5.31 -25.74 1.44
N ASP A 669 6.51 -25.84 0.90
CA ASP A 669 7.31 -27.09 0.89
C ASP A 669 8.05 -27.35 2.23
N LYS A 670 7.89 -26.46 3.22
CA LYS A 670 8.60 -26.50 4.51
C LYS A 670 7.67 -26.71 5.70
N ILE A 671 6.42 -27.10 5.44
CA ILE A 671 5.45 -27.42 6.49
C ILE A 671 6.01 -28.50 7.41
N GLY A 672 5.91 -28.32 8.73
CA GLY A 672 6.44 -29.19 9.76
C GLY A 672 7.92 -28.97 10.10
N GLN A 673 8.63 -28.10 9.38
CA GLN A 673 10.01 -27.76 9.71
C GLN A 673 10.06 -26.69 10.81
N VAL A 674 11.15 -26.69 11.57
CA VAL A 674 11.40 -25.79 12.70
C VAL A 674 12.38 -24.72 12.26
N PHE A 675 12.08 -23.47 12.63
CA PHE A 675 12.91 -22.29 12.32
C PHE A 675 13.05 -21.40 13.56
N ASP A 676 14.17 -20.73 13.64
CA ASP A 676 14.40 -19.65 14.58
C ASP A 676 14.01 -18.31 13.94
N GLY A 677 13.40 -17.45 14.74
CA GLY A 677 12.94 -16.15 14.29
C GLY A 677 12.88 -15.14 15.42
N VAL A 678 12.37 -13.97 15.10
CA VAL A 678 12.16 -12.85 16.01
C VAL A 678 10.72 -12.40 15.94
N ILE A 679 10.11 -12.04 17.05
CA ILE A 679 8.76 -11.47 17.11
C ILE A 679 8.79 -10.09 16.43
N SER A 680 8.26 -10.00 15.22
CA SER A 680 8.18 -8.78 14.38
C SER A 680 6.93 -7.95 14.61
N GLY A 681 5.93 -8.53 15.30
CA GLY A 681 4.68 -7.85 15.63
C GLY A 681 3.92 -8.55 16.74
N VAL A 682 3.24 -7.76 17.57
CA VAL A 682 2.37 -8.28 18.64
C VAL A 682 1.01 -7.62 18.50
N THR A 683 -0.05 -8.41 18.44
CA THR A 683 -1.42 -7.96 18.27
C THR A 683 -2.38 -8.75 19.15
N GLU A 684 -3.64 -8.32 19.23
CA GLU A 684 -4.70 -9.09 19.89
C GLU A 684 -4.97 -10.47 19.23
N TRP A 685 -4.53 -10.67 17.99
CA TRP A 685 -4.70 -11.91 17.23
C TRP A 685 -3.58 -12.92 17.48
N GLY A 686 -2.40 -12.48 17.93
CA GLY A 686 -1.23 -13.31 18.18
C GLY A 686 0.09 -12.60 17.89
N LEU A 687 1.13 -13.42 17.67
CA LEU A 687 2.51 -12.99 17.42
C LEU A 687 2.85 -13.12 15.96
N TYR A 688 3.26 -12.05 15.31
CA TYR A 688 3.94 -12.13 14.03
C TYR A 688 5.41 -12.45 14.27
N VAL A 689 5.92 -13.42 13.54
CA VAL A 689 7.30 -13.89 13.67
C VAL A 689 7.98 -13.81 12.31
N GLU A 690 9.10 -13.11 12.25
CA GLU A 690 9.98 -13.06 11.08
C GLU A 690 11.11 -14.07 11.26
N LEU A 691 11.29 -14.95 10.29
CA LEU A 691 12.33 -15.99 10.32
C LEU A 691 13.72 -15.38 10.06
N ASN A 692 14.74 -15.86 10.76
CA ASN A 692 16.08 -15.31 10.65
C ASN A 692 16.70 -15.57 9.26
N ASP A 693 16.50 -16.77 8.71
CA ASP A 693 17.19 -17.25 7.51
C ASP A 693 16.66 -16.64 6.21
N ASN A 694 15.37 -16.37 6.12
CA ASN A 694 14.71 -16.00 4.86
C ASN A 694 13.75 -14.83 4.99
N LYS A 695 13.63 -14.22 6.18
CA LYS A 695 12.75 -13.08 6.48
C LYS A 695 11.27 -13.30 6.11
N CYS A 696 10.86 -14.58 5.96
CA CYS A 696 9.44 -14.88 5.81
C CYS A 696 8.73 -14.63 7.13
N GLU A 697 7.62 -13.91 7.09
CA GLU A 697 6.83 -13.57 8.26
C GLU A 697 5.55 -14.40 8.31
N GLY A 698 5.23 -14.94 9.48
CA GLY A 698 3.99 -15.68 9.74
C GLY A 698 3.37 -15.34 11.08
N LEU A 699 2.15 -15.79 11.31
CA LEU A 699 1.37 -15.56 12.51
C LEU A 699 1.40 -16.81 13.40
N VAL A 700 1.76 -16.66 14.66
CA VAL A 700 1.41 -17.60 15.74
C VAL A 700 0.11 -17.10 16.35
N PRO A 701 -1.04 -17.72 16.07
CA PRO A 701 -2.32 -17.26 16.58
C PRO A 701 -2.38 -17.34 18.11
N MET A 702 -3.03 -16.36 18.76
CA MET A 702 -3.16 -16.36 20.22
C MET A 702 -3.85 -17.62 20.76
N ARG A 703 -4.77 -18.22 20.01
CA ARG A 703 -5.47 -19.45 20.36
C ARG A 703 -4.56 -20.68 20.42
N ASP A 704 -3.38 -20.63 19.75
CA ASP A 704 -2.42 -21.72 19.66
C ASP A 704 -1.28 -21.56 20.70
N LEU A 705 -1.37 -20.54 21.56
CA LEU A 705 -0.55 -20.37 22.76
C LEU A 705 -1.20 -21.13 23.95
N ASP A 706 -0.99 -22.46 23.96
CA ASP A 706 -1.70 -23.38 24.89
C ASP A 706 -1.22 -23.34 26.33
N ASP A 707 -0.11 -22.68 26.62
CA ASP A 707 0.55 -22.73 27.93
C ASP A 707 -0.07 -21.78 28.98
N ASP A 708 -0.78 -20.72 28.54
CA ASP A 708 -1.47 -19.76 29.41
C ASP A 708 -2.61 -19.03 28.67
N PHE A 709 -3.35 -18.17 29.37
CA PHE A 709 -4.24 -17.17 28.79
C PHE A 709 -3.48 -15.84 28.71
N TYR A 710 -3.43 -15.26 27.50
CA TYR A 710 -2.66 -14.05 27.26
C TYR A 710 -3.57 -12.83 27.11
N ASP A 711 -3.14 -11.71 27.70
CA ASP A 711 -3.69 -10.39 27.50
C ASP A 711 -2.75 -9.59 26.60
N PHE A 712 -3.31 -8.84 25.65
CA PHE A 712 -2.54 -7.93 24.81
C PHE A 712 -2.30 -6.61 25.55
N ASP A 713 -1.04 -6.29 25.75
CA ASP A 713 -0.55 -5.02 26.29
C ASP A 713 -0.07 -4.14 25.12
N GLU A 714 -0.97 -3.31 24.60
CA GLU A 714 -0.71 -2.44 23.46
C GLU A 714 0.43 -1.44 23.74
N ALA A 715 0.45 -0.87 24.96
CA ALA A 715 1.46 0.11 25.36
C ALA A 715 2.87 -0.47 25.39
N ASN A 716 2.97 -1.78 25.60
CA ASN A 716 4.23 -2.50 25.72
C ASN A 716 4.52 -3.42 24.53
N TYR A 717 3.67 -3.47 23.49
CA TYR A 717 3.78 -4.41 22.39
C TYR A 717 4.08 -5.83 22.87
N ALA A 718 3.25 -6.33 23.79
CA ALA A 718 3.50 -7.60 24.47
C ALA A 718 2.22 -8.41 24.64
N LEU A 719 2.34 -9.74 24.65
CA LEU A 719 1.35 -10.66 25.20
C LEU A 719 1.80 -11.09 26.59
N VAL A 720 0.97 -10.85 27.60
CA VAL A 720 1.29 -11.15 29.00
C VAL A 720 0.40 -12.28 29.50
N GLY A 721 1.01 -13.39 29.92
CA GLY A 721 0.30 -14.55 30.46
C GLY A 721 -0.27 -14.27 31.87
N ARG A 722 -1.54 -14.64 32.05
CA ARG A 722 -2.29 -14.38 33.30
C ARG A 722 -1.85 -15.23 34.48
N ARG A 723 -1.42 -16.48 34.25
CA ARG A 723 -1.09 -17.45 35.30
C ARG A 723 0.40 -17.62 35.49
N ARG A 724 1.13 -17.85 34.40
CA ARG A 724 2.57 -18.10 34.42
C ARG A 724 3.41 -16.84 34.27
N HIS A 725 2.78 -15.70 33.99
CA HIS A 725 3.43 -14.41 33.77
C HIS A 725 4.51 -14.45 32.67
N ARG A 726 4.45 -15.47 31.79
CA ARG A 726 5.31 -15.51 30.60
C ARG A 726 4.90 -14.36 29.69
N THR A 727 5.88 -13.65 29.20
CA THR A 727 5.63 -12.50 28.35
C THR A 727 6.33 -12.71 27.04
N TYR A 728 5.61 -12.50 25.92
CA TYR A 728 6.17 -12.43 24.59
C TYR A 728 6.16 -10.97 24.15
N ARG A 729 7.32 -10.45 23.80
CA ARG A 729 7.49 -9.05 23.44
C ARG A 729 7.98 -8.91 22.01
N LEU A 730 7.70 -7.79 21.43
CA LEU A 730 8.29 -7.37 20.17
C LEU A 730 9.84 -7.42 20.32
N GLY A 731 10.51 -8.10 19.37
CA GLY A 731 11.97 -8.29 19.40
C GLY A 731 12.48 -9.52 20.13
N ASP A 732 11.63 -10.26 20.86
CA ASP A 732 12.08 -11.48 21.53
C ASP A 732 12.41 -12.57 20.50
N PRO A 733 13.51 -13.33 20.67
CA PRO A 733 13.80 -14.51 19.87
C PRO A 733 12.79 -15.62 20.17
N ILE A 734 12.40 -16.36 19.14
CA ILE A 734 11.40 -17.40 19.26
C ILE A 734 11.66 -18.50 18.23
N THR A 735 11.44 -19.75 18.64
CA THR A 735 11.52 -20.91 17.76
C THR A 735 10.12 -21.37 17.40
N ILE A 736 9.85 -21.55 16.10
CA ILE A 736 8.53 -21.89 15.58
C ILE A 736 8.59 -23.11 14.65
N THR A 737 7.45 -23.75 14.49
CA THR A 737 7.20 -24.76 13.47
C THR A 737 6.22 -24.18 12.45
N VAL A 738 6.48 -24.37 11.15
CA VAL A 738 5.56 -24.00 10.08
C VAL A 738 4.35 -24.94 10.11
N GLU A 739 3.16 -24.44 10.36
CA GLU A 739 1.96 -25.25 10.49
C GLU A 739 1.12 -25.27 9.23
N HIS A 740 0.83 -24.07 8.67
CA HIS A 740 0.06 -23.93 7.45
C HIS A 740 0.64 -22.84 6.55
N ALA A 741 0.55 -23.08 5.23
CA ALA A 741 0.83 -22.11 4.19
C ALA A 741 -0.42 -21.96 3.31
N ASN A 742 -1.09 -20.83 3.39
CA ASN A 742 -2.30 -20.53 2.62
C ASN A 742 -1.95 -19.54 1.51
N LEU A 743 -1.81 -20.04 0.29
CA LEU A 743 -1.46 -19.25 -0.90
C LEU A 743 -2.57 -18.25 -1.26
N GLU A 744 -3.83 -18.67 -1.18
CA GLU A 744 -4.96 -17.80 -1.49
C GLU A 744 -4.97 -16.57 -0.56
N ARG A 745 -4.78 -16.76 0.75
CA ARG A 745 -4.73 -15.67 1.74
C ARG A 745 -3.37 -15.02 1.88
N LYS A 746 -2.36 -15.50 1.16
CA LYS A 746 -1.00 -15.02 1.28
C LYS A 746 -0.52 -15.03 2.75
N GLN A 747 -0.88 -16.10 3.50
CA GLN A 747 -0.70 -16.19 4.95
C GLN A 747 0.08 -17.44 5.34
N LEU A 748 1.03 -17.26 6.27
CA LEU A 748 1.74 -18.34 6.95
C LEU A 748 1.25 -18.40 8.40
N ASP A 749 0.84 -19.59 8.83
CA ASP A 749 0.54 -19.85 10.22
C ASP A 749 1.67 -20.69 10.84
N PHE A 750 2.12 -20.24 11.97
CA PHE A 750 3.19 -20.85 12.75
C PHE A 750 2.65 -21.34 14.09
N ARG A 751 3.33 -22.31 14.66
CA ARG A 751 3.11 -22.78 16.01
C ARG A 751 4.43 -22.70 16.80
N LEU A 752 4.38 -22.51 18.11
CA LEU A 752 5.56 -22.62 18.97
C LEU A 752 6.15 -24.03 18.90
N ALA A 753 7.48 -24.11 18.76
CA ALA A 753 8.21 -25.39 18.70
C ALA A 753 8.35 -26.06 20.07
#